data_765c7d88018d47025ffbc01e3379550b
#
_entry.id   765c7d88018d47025ffbc01e3379550b
#
_cell.length_a   1.000
_cell.length_b   1.000
_cell.length_c   1.000
_cell.angle_alpha   90.00
_cell.angle_beta   90.00
_cell.angle_gamma   90.00
#
_symmetry.space_group_name_H-M   'P 1'
#
loop_
_entity.id
_entity.type
_entity.pdbx_description
1 polymer ?
#
loop_
_entity_poly.entity_id
_entity_poly.type
_entity_poly.pdbx_seq_one_letter_code
_entity_poly.pdbx_strand_id
1 'polypeptide(L)'
;MTNKIKETRLKTRILLLLLSLFAWTVQAEAKLKLPAVIGDHMVLQQMTPLAIWGWADAGQTVTVSLAGKSGSAAADTDGKWKVSLPALKPGGPYDMVISNGEAVTVQDVLVGEVWVGSGQSNMAFALKASRDANREILAANFPQMRLFTVDMAASSKPKDDLVGSWKVCSPATAGDFSAVAYYFGKGIQKTLKVPVGLIASDWPGSPGEDWVPREALEKHPTFATLISQWDNDPMQIKTWTKGYDFECSLSDIHFIPKDGKGKILSVQVEKGKQGLGGNWSVATKPGSAATYVVSGKSFSGSGPAGYFSGLMEGGGWGGMNTPLDSSPVDLSAYESIEFYAKGRGKYNMTLGQPTITDYDYYNCGSFDLTPDWHRYSYSIESLKQGGWGLPKPFTQNQISSMSFNVQPPYWPEVPAIAYNGMIAPLTSYKIAGVLWYQGESNTGRASQYHELLSTLITSWREVWGEKFPFLIIQLPNYMQVKADPSDSDWAKLREAQLQTLDVPNTGLVTTIDLGEADNIHPKNKADVGQRTALAALSLAYKKPVVASGPLFASALVKNGKMIVKFKQTVGLKTSDGGPIKGFALANADRLFHWAEAKIVKGGAVVVSCAEVTKPVEVRYAWADNPVCNLINKAGLPASPFRFSTEPVKEAMIQPVEKGKAMTAPGGKLLVDDFESGKTQSLLGGPWMIQMDNGGLGTLIKNKDQFLAKDGANGSKGSIRIYGHMGKLVAPWPFASIYTSQAQEEPMDLSDFKAIEFWTKGDGKSYEVQLFLTQITDYAHYRLSFTAPKAWTKVRLDLSAFHQPDWGGKVPPNFQSIKEIIFAPQGMNDEDFDLSIDDVILVK
;
A
#
# COMPACT_ATOMS: atom_id res chain seq x y z
N MET A 1 66.48 4.98 -51.07
CA MET A 1 65.04 4.91 -51.44
C MET A 1 64.46 3.52 -51.24
N THR A 2 65.21 2.44 -51.35
CA THR A 2 64.77 1.03 -51.33
C THR A 2 64.39 0.50 -49.93
N ASN A 3 64.89 1.04 -48.82
CA ASN A 3 64.58 0.57 -47.45
C ASN A 3 63.23 1.11 -46.94
N LYS A 4 62.85 2.34 -47.31
CA LYS A 4 61.58 2.94 -46.86
C LYS A 4 60.36 2.23 -47.51
N ILE A 5 60.51 1.70 -48.75
CA ILE A 5 59.47 1.00 -49.45
C ILE A 5 59.22 -0.37 -48.87
N LYS A 6 60.28 -1.04 -48.35
CA LYS A 6 60.11 -2.34 -47.66
C LYS A 6 59.47 -2.22 -46.29
N GLU A 7 59.74 -1.17 -45.53
CA GLU A 7 59.11 -0.91 -44.23
C GLU A 7 57.66 -0.53 -44.35
N THR A 8 57.27 0.24 -45.35
CA THR A 8 55.88 0.58 -45.62
C THR A 8 55.06 -0.61 -46.07
N ARG A 9 55.62 -1.49 -46.93
CA ARG A 9 54.96 -2.76 -47.30
C ARG A 9 54.82 -3.77 -46.16
N LEU A 10 55.71 -3.79 -45.22
CA LEU A 10 55.63 -4.64 -44.04
C LEU A 10 54.62 -4.14 -43.06
N LYS A 11 54.57 -2.81 -42.81
CA LYS A 11 53.55 -2.17 -41.97
C LYS A 11 52.15 -2.32 -42.58
N THR A 12 51.99 -2.23 -43.90
CA THR A 12 50.71 -2.44 -44.56
C THR A 12 50.28 -3.90 -44.53
N ARG A 13 51.22 -4.85 -44.62
CA ARG A 13 50.92 -6.30 -44.50
C ARG A 13 50.55 -6.69 -43.04
N ILE A 14 51.21 -6.10 -42.07
CA ILE A 14 50.89 -6.32 -40.64
C ILE A 14 49.54 -5.64 -40.29
N LEU A 15 49.23 -4.48 -40.87
CA LEU A 15 47.92 -3.84 -40.67
C LEU A 15 46.79 -4.63 -41.37
N LEU A 16 47.04 -5.21 -42.52
CA LEU A 16 46.09 -6.10 -43.21
C LEU A 16 45.93 -7.46 -42.53
N LEU A 17 46.97 -7.99 -41.87
CA LEU A 17 46.89 -9.20 -41.04
C LEU A 17 46.19 -8.89 -39.70
N LEU A 18 46.39 -7.75 -39.10
CA LEU A 18 45.66 -7.30 -37.91
C LEU A 18 44.18 -6.99 -38.22
N LEU A 19 43.88 -6.46 -39.38
CA LEU A 19 42.49 -6.25 -39.84
C LEU A 19 41.82 -7.60 -40.22
N SER A 20 42.56 -8.60 -40.73
CA SER A 20 41.99 -9.95 -40.94
C SER A 20 41.88 -10.78 -39.68
N LEU A 21 42.69 -10.53 -38.64
CA LEU A 21 42.55 -11.12 -37.29
C LEU A 21 41.43 -10.44 -36.49
N PHE A 22 41.09 -9.17 -36.78
CA PHE A 22 39.93 -8.49 -36.20
C PHE A 22 38.61 -8.82 -36.91
N ALA A 23 38.65 -9.45 -38.07
CA ALA A 23 37.48 -9.98 -38.77
C ALA A 23 37.06 -11.37 -38.28
N TRP A 24 37.85 -12.01 -37.44
CA TRP A 24 37.37 -13.05 -36.52
C TRP A 24 36.75 -12.37 -35.31
N THR A 25 35.69 -11.58 -35.52
CA THR A 25 34.70 -11.39 -34.50
C THR A 25 34.31 -12.76 -33.97
N VAL A 26 34.63 -13.01 -32.74
CA VAL A 26 33.93 -14.02 -31.94
C VAL A 26 32.45 -13.75 -32.22
N GLN A 27 31.87 -14.52 -33.14
CA GLN A 27 30.42 -14.69 -33.14
C GLN A 27 30.15 -15.28 -31.75
N ALA A 28 29.85 -14.43 -30.78
CA ALA A 28 29.18 -14.88 -29.60
C ALA A 28 27.89 -15.49 -30.15
N GLU A 29 27.85 -16.82 -30.22
CA GLU A 29 26.63 -17.54 -30.53
C GLU A 29 25.56 -16.92 -29.61
N ALA A 30 24.66 -16.12 -30.19
CA ALA A 30 23.54 -15.62 -29.44
C ALA A 30 22.68 -16.82 -29.12
N LYS A 31 22.86 -17.29 -27.92
CA LYS A 31 22.17 -18.45 -27.39
C LYS A 31 20.69 -18.14 -27.36
N LEU A 32 19.90 -19.03 -27.93
CA LEU A 32 18.45 -18.96 -27.85
C LEU A 32 18.02 -18.73 -26.40
N LYS A 33 17.36 -17.59 -26.11
CA LYS A 33 16.90 -17.20 -24.77
C LYS A 33 15.38 -17.21 -24.73
N LEU A 34 14.83 -17.77 -23.66
CA LEU A 34 13.40 -17.78 -23.36
C LEU A 34 13.11 -16.90 -22.15
N PRO A 35 11.92 -16.23 -22.10
CA PRO A 35 11.50 -15.55 -20.89
C PRO A 35 11.18 -16.58 -19.79
N ALA A 36 11.35 -16.19 -18.54
CA ALA A 36 11.18 -17.10 -17.38
C ALA A 36 9.80 -17.75 -17.31
N VAL A 37 8.76 -17.11 -17.86
CA VAL A 37 7.40 -17.67 -17.90
C VAL A 37 7.25 -18.81 -18.91
N ILE A 38 8.19 -18.97 -19.85
CA ILE A 38 8.29 -20.09 -20.78
C ILE A 38 9.38 -21.05 -20.29
N GLY A 39 9.01 -22.05 -19.56
CA GLY A 39 9.92 -23.00 -18.92
C GLY A 39 9.23 -24.30 -18.53
N ASP A 40 10.01 -25.23 -17.99
CA ASP A 40 9.51 -26.54 -17.56
C ASP A 40 8.31 -26.41 -16.63
N HIS A 41 7.38 -27.35 -16.71
CA HIS A 41 6.14 -27.43 -15.94
C HIS A 41 5.10 -26.33 -16.26
N MET A 42 5.30 -25.50 -17.29
CA MET A 42 4.36 -24.43 -17.65
C MET A 42 2.99 -24.97 -18.08
N VAL A 43 1.97 -24.08 -17.99
CA VAL A 43 0.63 -24.34 -18.54
C VAL A 43 0.32 -23.30 -19.60
N LEU A 44 0.00 -23.72 -20.80
CA LEU A 44 -0.46 -22.86 -21.89
C LEU A 44 -1.99 -22.78 -21.91
N GLN A 45 -2.53 -21.60 -22.20
CA GLN A 45 -3.98 -21.40 -22.25
C GLN A 45 -4.62 -22.22 -23.37
N GLN A 46 -5.60 -23.06 -23.01
CA GLN A 46 -6.34 -23.90 -23.97
C GLN A 46 -7.23 -23.10 -24.93
N MET A 47 -7.61 -23.72 -26.05
CA MET A 47 -8.64 -23.26 -26.99
C MET A 47 -8.39 -21.86 -27.60
N THR A 48 -7.18 -21.36 -27.53
CA THR A 48 -6.73 -20.10 -28.12
C THR A 48 -5.39 -20.32 -28.85
N PRO A 49 -5.04 -19.53 -29.88
CA PRO A 49 -3.71 -19.60 -30.46
C PRO A 49 -2.63 -19.36 -29.39
N LEU A 50 -1.61 -20.23 -29.40
CA LEU A 50 -0.55 -20.19 -28.37
C LEU A 50 0.56 -19.25 -28.83
N ALA A 51 0.95 -18.29 -28.02
CA ALA A 51 2.07 -17.40 -28.27
C ALA A 51 3.31 -17.90 -27.51
N ILE A 52 4.39 -18.18 -28.25
CA ILE A 52 5.70 -18.52 -27.69
C ILE A 52 6.69 -17.52 -28.25
N TRP A 53 7.53 -16.93 -27.38
CA TRP A 53 8.44 -15.86 -27.75
C TRP A 53 9.75 -15.94 -26.96
N GLY A 54 10.73 -15.19 -27.43
CA GLY A 54 12.04 -15.10 -26.79
C GLY A 54 12.99 -14.25 -27.63
N TRP A 55 14.28 -14.51 -27.46
CA TRP A 55 15.35 -13.78 -28.13
C TRP A 55 16.29 -14.74 -28.85
N ALA A 56 16.78 -14.31 -29.98
CA ALA A 56 17.80 -14.98 -30.84
C ALA A 56 18.56 -13.92 -31.61
N ASP A 57 19.52 -14.29 -32.41
CA ASP A 57 20.19 -13.34 -33.30
C ASP A 57 19.22 -12.75 -34.33
N ALA A 58 19.40 -11.48 -34.65
CA ALA A 58 18.59 -10.76 -35.62
C ALA A 58 18.57 -11.50 -36.97
N GLY A 59 17.36 -11.73 -37.51
CA GLY A 59 17.14 -12.46 -38.73
C GLY A 59 17.20 -14.01 -38.61
N GLN A 60 17.55 -14.56 -37.46
CA GLN A 60 17.59 -16.01 -37.25
C GLN A 60 16.17 -16.57 -37.16
N THR A 61 15.92 -17.64 -37.91
CA THR A 61 14.60 -18.32 -37.87
C THR A 61 14.53 -19.26 -36.67
N VAL A 62 13.51 -19.04 -35.81
CA VAL A 62 13.20 -19.90 -34.67
C VAL A 62 11.95 -20.71 -34.99
N THR A 63 12.03 -22.02 -34.77
CA THR A 63 10.92 -22.96 -34.93
C THR A 63 10.48 -23.52 -33.60
N VAL A 64 9.19 -23.51 -33.33
CA VAL A 64 8.58 -24.07 -32.11
C VAL A 64 7.70 -25.26 -32.51
N SER A 65 7.86 -26.37 -31.82
CA SER A 65 7.07 -27.60 -31.99
C SER A 65 6.46 -28.03 -30.66
N LEU A 66 5.17 -28.32 -30.63
CA LEU A 66 4.42 -28.75 -29.46
C LEU A 66 3.22 -29.60 -29.85
N ALA A 67 3.07 -30.80 -29.26
CA ALA A 67 1.91 -31.69 -29.47
C ALA A 67 1.59 -31.92 -30.98
N GLY A 68 2.61 -32.14 -31.83
CA GLY A 68 2.46 -32.33 -33.26
C GLY A 68 2.08 -31.09 -34.10
N LYS A 69 2.09 -29.90 -33.47
CA LYS A 69 1.98 -28.61 -34.15
C LYS A 69 3.33 -27.93 -34.19
N SER A 70 3.60 -27.21 -35.26
CA SER A 70 4.82 -26.42 -35.39
C SER A 70 4.55 -25.07 -36.07
N GLY A 71 5.43 -24.11 -35.82
CA GLY A 71 5.42 -22.79 -36.44
C GLY A 71 6.81 -22.19 -36.37
N SER A 72 7.10 -21.23 -37.23
CA SER A 72 8.40 -20.55 -37.26
C SER A 72 8.23 -19.04 -37.42
N ALA A 73 9.20 -18.28 -36.89
CA ALA A 73 9.31 -16.82 -37.05
C ALA A 73 10.78 -16.43 -37.10
N ALA A 74 11.11 -15.38 -37.86
CA ALA A 74 12.43 -14.77 -37.79
C ALA A 74 12.50 -13.79 -36.63
N ALA A 75 13.64 -13.72 -35.96
CA ALA A 75 13.92 -12.67 -34.96
C ALA A 75 14.05 -11.33 -35.68
N ASP A 76 13.47 -10.28 -35.09
CA ASP A 76 13.56 -8.93 -35.60
C ASP A 76 14.96 -8.30 -35.39
N THR A 77 15.09 -7.01 -35.67
CA THR A 77 16.37 -6.27 -35.53
C THR A 77 16.84 -6.18 -34.08
N ASP A 78 15.93 -6.29 -33.11
CA ASP A 78 16.21 -6.29 -31.66
C ASP A 78 16.43 -7.71 -31.13
N GLY A 79 16.44 -8.71 -32.04
CA GLY A 79 16.59 -10.11 -31.69
C GLY A 79 15.34 -10.77 -31.11
N LYS A 80 14.18 -10.10 -31.10
CA LYS A 80 12.93 -10.63 -30.56
C LYS A 80 12.21 -11.48 -31.61
N TRP A 81 11.70 -12.64 -31.20
CA TRP A 81 10.87 -13.49 -32.04
C TRP A 81 9.59 -13.88 -31.31
N LYS A 82 8.53 -14.10 -32.09
CA LYS A 82 7.25 -14.60 -31.58
C LYS A 82 6.62 -15.57 -32.58
N VAL A 83 6.40 -16.79 -32.14
CA VAL A 83 5.75 -17.86 -32.89
C VAL A 83 4.32 -18.02 -32.37
N SER A 84 3.35 -18.11 -33.28
CA SER A 84 1.98 -18.47 -32.96
C SER A 84 1.70 -19.92 -33.40
N LEU A 85 1.34 -20.78 -32.46
CA LEU A 85 0.87 -22.13 -32.75
C LEU A 85 -0.65 -22.18 -32.76
N PRO A 86 -1.27 -23.11 -33.52
CA PRO A 86 -2.72 -23.32 -33.48
C PRO A 86 -3.20 -23.67 -32.07
N ALA A 87 -4.46 -23.33 -31.77
CA ALA A 87 -5.12 -23.68 -30.53
C ALA A 87 -5.07 -25.18 -30.24
N LEU A 88 -4.80 -25.53 -28.99
CA LEU A 88 -4.81 -26.92 -28.49
C LEU A 88 -5.97 -27.15 -27.52
N LYS A 89 -6.46 -28.38 -27.47
CA LYS A 89 -7.36 -28.88 -26.43
C LYS A 89 -6.58 -29.12 -25.14
N PRO A 90 -7.26 -29.14 -23.98
CA PRO A 90 -6.60 -29.42 -22.72
C PRO A 90 -5.93 -30.79 -22.72
N GLY A 91 -4.74 -30.90 -22.17
CA GLY A 91 -3.98 -32.14 -22.13
C GLY A 91 -2.53 -31.93 -21.73
N GLY A 92 -1.73 -32.92 -21.99
CA GLY A 92 -0.32 -33.04 -21.62
C GLY A 92 -0.08 -34.16 -20.60
N PRO A 93 1.16 -34.30 -20.09
CA PRO A 93 2.30 -33.43 -20.38
C PRO A 93 2.85 -33.63 -21.83
N TYR A 94 3.40 -32.55 -22.35
CA TYR A 94 4.10 -32.52 -23.66
C TYR A 94 5.50 -31.95 -23.48
N ASP A 95 6.40 -32.32 -24.38
CA ASP A 95 7.66 -31.63 -24.57
C ASP A 95 7.53 -30.61 -25.70
N MET A 96 7.92 -29.37 -25.43
CA MET A 96 7.95 -28.29 -26.39
C MET A 96 9.41 -28.10 -26.85
N VAL A 97 9.64 -28.28 -28.14
CA VAL A 97 10.97 -28.10 -28.73
C VAL A 97 11.03 -26.74 -29.43
N ILE A 98 12.04 -25.96 -29.09
CA ILE A 98 12.30 -24.65 -29.67
C ILE A 98 13.71 -24.69 -30.27
N SER A 99 13.85 -24.40 -31.57
CA SER A 99 15.11 -24.55 -32.28
C SER A 99 15.39 -23.34 -33.18
N ASN A 100 16.65 -22.92 -33.20
CA ASN A 100 17.22 -21.95 -34.13
C ASN A 100 18.46 -22.53 -34.85
N GLY A 101 18.57 -23.87 -34.91
CA GLY A 101 19.75 -24.66 -35.30
C GLY A 101 20.19 -25.53 -34.11
N GLU A 102 20.23 -24.99 -32.93
CA GLU A 102 20.26 -25.72 -31.66
C GLU A 102 18.86 -25.87 -31.09
N ALA A 103 18.61 -26.93 -30.31
CA ALA A 103 17.31 -27.23 -29.76
C ALA A 103 17.32 -27.06 -28.23
N VAL A 104 16.35 -26.28 -27.75
CA VAL A 104 15.98 -26.18 -26.32
C VAL A 104 14.66 -26.91 -26.13
N THR A 105 14.62 -27.84 -25.19
CA THR A 105 13.39 -28.58 -24.87
C THR A 105 12.84 -28.08 -23.55
N VAL A 106 11.60 -27.58 -23.56
CA VAL A 106 10.80 -27.24 -22.36
C VAL A 106 9.96 -28.48 -22.06
N GLN A 107 10.19 -29.07 -20.89
CA GLN A 107 9.61 -30.35 -20.50
C GLN A 107 8.30 -30.17 -19.68
N ASP A 108 7.45 -31.21 -19.69
CA ASP A 108 6.26 -31.33 -18.86
C ASP A 108 5.29 -30.14 -19.03
N VAL A 109 5.09 -29.71 -20.30
CA VAL A 109 4.16 -28.63 -20.65
C VAL A 109 2.72 -29.13 -20.61
N LEU A 110 1.85 -28.45 -19.89
CA LEU A 110 0.40 -28.72 -19.91
C LEU A 110 -0.34 -27.68 -20.76
N VAL A 111 -1.50 -28.07 -21.27
CA VAL A 111 -2.48 -27.15 -21.88
C VAL A 111 -3.73 -27.17 -21.03
N GLY A 112 -4.19 -26.00 -20.56
CA GLY A 112 -5.30 -25.89 -19.62
C GLY A 112 -5.74 -24.46 -19.42
N GLU A 113 -6.21 -24.12 -18.24
CA GLU A 113 -6.63 -22.78 -17.87
C GLU A 113 -5.52 -22.02 -17.16
N VAL A 114 -5.19 -20.81 -17.61
CA VAL A 114 -4.17 -19.96 -17.00
C VAL A 114 -4.80 -18.72 -16.38
N TRP A 115 -4.58 -18.51 -15.10
CA TRP A 115 -5.10 -17.35 -14.37
C TRP A 115 -3.98 -16.57 -13.71
N VAL A 116 -4.10 -15.24 -13.73
CA VAL A 116 -3.20 -14.34 -13.02
C VAL A 116 -3.87 -13.87 -11.73
N GLY A 117 -3.25 -14.11 -10.59
CA GLY A 117 -3.61 -13.50 -9.31
C GLY A 117 -2.72 -12.30 -9.06
N SER A 118 -3.31 -11.11 -8.88
CA SER A 118 -2.55 -9.88 -8.65
C SER A 118 -3.19 -8.99 -7.59
N GLY A 119 -2.43 -8.02 -7.09
CA GLY A 119 -2.84 -7.12 -6.03
C GLY A 119 -1.79 -6.93 -4.95
N GLN A 120 -2.23 -6.81 -3.68
CA GLN A 120 -1.33 -6.55 -2.57
C GLN A 120 -1.25 -7.73 -1.57
N SER A 121 -0.89 -7.45 -0.32
CA SER A 121 -0.59 -8.46 0.71
C SER A 121 -1.65 -9.54 0.90
N ASN A 122 -2.93 -9.24 0.75
CA ASN A 122 -4.00 -10.23 0.85
C ASN A 122 -4.02 -11.22 -0.34
N MET A 123 -3.52 -10.84 -1.54
CA MET A 123 -3.26 -11.77 -2.63
C MET A 123 -1.96 -12.54 -2.40
N ALA A 124 -0.90 -11.87 -1.93
CA ALA A 124 0.39 -12.47 -1.61
C ALA A 124 0.36 -13.46 -0.44
N PHE A 125 -0.70 -13.42 0.37
CA PHE A 125 -0.81 -14.21 1.61
C PHE A 125 -0.60 -15.69 1.36
N ALA A 126 0.51 -16.23 1.89
CA ALA A 126 0.96 -17.59 1.64
C ALA A 126 0.02 -18.65 2.26
N LEU A 127 -0.13 -19.80 1.59
CA LEU A 127 -0.98 -20.90 2.08
C LEU A 127 -0.57 -21.35 3.48
N LYS A 128 0.73 -21.38 3.80
CA LYS A 128 1.25 -21.76 5.13
C LYS A 128 0.77 -20.88 6.29
N ALA A 129 0.35 -19.64 6.00
CA ALA A 129 -0.17 -18.70 7.00
C ALA A 129 -1.71 -18.73 7.09
N SER A 130 -2.40 -19.43 6.20
CA SER A 130 -3.86 -19.50 6.16
C SER A 130 -4.43 -20.42 7.25
N ARG A 131 -5.74 -20.30 7.48
CA ARG A 131 -6.45 -21.23 8.39
C ARG A 131 -6.35 -22.66 7.86
N ASP A 132 -6.12 -23.62 8.74
CA ASP A 132 -5.96 -25.05 8.44
C ASP A 132 -4.79 -25.39 7.48
N ALA A 133 -3.78 -24.53 7.39
CA ALA A 133 -2.66 -24.61 6.46
C ALA A 133 -1.97 -25.98 6.42
N ASN A 134 -1.61 -26.53 7.60
CA ASN A 134 -0.88 -27.80 7.66
C ASN A 134 -1.65 -28.96 7.01
N ARG A 135 -2.97 -29.05 7.29
CA ARG A 135 -3.83 -30.09 6.70
C ARG A 135 -3.92 -29.90 5.18
N GLU A 136 -4.06 -28.67 4.72
CA GLU A 136 -4.22 -28.35 3.30
C GLU A 136 -2.92 -28.58 2.52
N ILE A 137 -1.78 -28.18 3.09
CA ILE A 137 -0.45 -28.41 2.48
C ILE A 137 -0.16 -29.90 2.34
N LEU A 138 -0.40 -30.70 3.39
CA LEU A 138 -0.22 -32.16 3.32
C LEU A 138 -1.11 -32.81 2.24
N ALA A 139 -2.27 -32.24 1.97
CA ALA A 139 -3.21 -32.71 0.93
C ALA A 139 -2.95 -32.10 -0.46
N ALA A 140 -1.98 -31.20 -0.62
CA ALA A 140 -1.73 -30.46 -1.84
C ALA A 140 -0.99 -31.29 -2.91
N ASN A 141 -1.55 -32.41 -3.32
CA ASN A 141 -1.01 -33.25 -4.38
C ASN A 141 -1.86 -33.10 -5.66
N PHE A 142 -1.57 -32.04 -6.43
CA PHE A 142 -2.30 -31.70 -7.66
C PHE A 142 -1.35 -31.62 -8.85
N PRO A 143 -0.92 -32.75 -9.45
CA PRO A 143 0.09 -32.75 -10.50
C PRO A 143 -0.33 -32.03 -11.80
N GLN A 144 -1.62 -31.76 -11.98
CA GLN A 144 -2.12 -30.96 -13.10
C GLN A 144 -2.37 -29.49 -12.72
N MET A 145 -1.99 -29.05 -11.53
CA MET A 145 -1.97 -27.65 -11.12
C MET A 145 -0.53 -27.19 -11.04
N ARG A 146 -0.25 -26.06 -11.65
CA ARG A 146 1.09 -25.47 -11.71
C ARG A 146 1.07 -24.07 -11.13
N LEU A 147 2.10 -23.75 -10.40
CA LEU A 147 2.25 -22.55 -9.61
C LEU A 147 3.44 -21.75 -10.11
N PHE A 148 3.24 -20.50 -10.45
CA PHE A 148 4.28 -19.56 -10.85
C PHE A 148 4.19 -18.32 -9.95
N THR A 149 5.23 -18.04 -9.19
CA THR A 149 5.35 -16.80 -8.42
C THR A 149 6.28 -15.85 -9.17
N VAL A 150 5.79 -14.66 -9.48
CA VAL A 150 6.60 -13.57 -10.02
C VAL A 150 7.34 -12.91 -8.86
N ASP A 151 8.65 -12.84 -8.95
CA ASP A 151 9.44 -12.10 -7.96
C ASP A 151 9.13 -10.60 -8.05
N MET A 152 9.00 -9.95 -6.90
CA MET A 152 8.71 -8.52 -6.83
C MET A 152 9.82 -7.72 -7.53
N ALA A 153 9.45 -6.94 -8.53
CA ALA A 153 10.37 -6.15 -9.34
C ALA A 153 9.75 -4.81 -9.72
N ALA A 154 10.34 -3.73 -9.22
CA ALA A 154 10.00 -2.39 -9.65
C ALA A 154 10.75 -2.03 -10.94
N SER A 155 10.10 -1.29 -11.83
CA SER A 155 10.76 -0.76 -13.01
C SER A 155 10.13 0.54 -13.47
N SER A 156 10.96 1.53 -13.83
CA SER A 156 10.49 2.79 -14.43
C SER A 156 10.03 2.63 -15.88
N LYS A 157 10.33 1.49 -16.52
CA LYS A 157 9.93 1.18 -17.91
C LYS A 157 9.47 -0.27 -17.98
N PRO A 158 8.54 -0.60 -18.91
CA PRO A 158 8.14 -1.96 -19.17
C PRO A 158 9.34 -2.88 -19.42
N LYS A 159 9.43 -3.97 -18.65
CA LYS A 159 10.43 -5.02 -18.87
C LYS A 159 9.92 -6.03 -19.89
N ASP A 160 10.85 -6.68 -20.58
CA ASP A 160 10.56 -7.76 -21.52
C ASP A 160 10.57 -9.16 -20.88
N ASP A 161 11.13 -9.28 -19.67
CA ASP A 161 11.27 -10.52 -18.91
C ASP A 161 11.09 -10.28 -17.42
N LEU A 162 10.77 -11.30 -16.67
CA LEU A 162 10.57 -11.31 -15.22
C LEU A 162 11.38 -12.43 -14.57
N VAL A 163 11.39 -12.48 -13.25
CA VAL A 163 12.01 -13.58 -12.49
C VAL A 163 10.91 -14.43 -11.87
N GLY A 164 11.05 -15.74 -12.01
CA GLY A 164 10.12 -16.73 -11.50
C GLY A 164 10.33 -18.09 -12.16
N SER A 165 9.63 -19.11 -11.68
CA SER A 165 9.64 -20.43 -12.28
C SER A 165 8.35 -21.20 -11.98
N TRP A 166 7.92 -22.03 -12.93
CA TRP A 166 6.79 -22.93 -12.73
C TRP A 166 7.16 -24.06 -11.78
N LYS A 167 6.24 -24.41 -10.90
CA LYS A 167 6.37 -25.53 -9.96
C LYS A 167 5.13 -26.41 -10.04
N VAL A 168 5.32 -27.72 -9.97
CA VAL A 168 4.20 -28.65 -9.80
C VAL A 168 3.60 -28.45 -8.41
N CYS A 169 2.29 -28.34 -8.30
CA CYS A 169 1.62 -28.20 -7.00
C CYS A 169 1.74 -29.49 -6.19
N SER A 170 2.49 -29.44 -5.11
CA SER A 170 2.79 -30.51 -4.18
C SER A 170 2.86 -30.01 -2.74
N PRO A 171 2.90 -30.89 -1.74
CA PRO A 171 3.13 -30.48 -0.36
C PRO A 171 4.40 -29.64 -0.14
N ALA A 172 5.42 -29.86 -0.98
CA ALA A 172 6.69 -29.13 -0.91
C ALA A 172 6.62 -27.72 -1.53
N THR A 173 5.68 -27.46 -2.43
CA THR A 173 5.64 -26.21 -3.21
C THR A 173 4.44 -25.32 -2.90
N ALA A 174 3.35 -25.89 -2.39
CA ALA A 174 2.10 -25.17 -2.17
C ALA A 174 2.17 -24.17 -0.99
N GLY A 175 3.01 -24.46 0.03
CA GLY A 175 3.03 -23.72 1.28
C GLY A 175 3.36 -22.23 1.12
N ASP A 176 4.27 -21.88 0.23
CA ASP A 176 4.74 -20.51 -0.02
C ASP A 176 3.95 -19.78 -1.12
N PHE A 177 3.02 -20.46 -1.77
CA PHE A 177 2.22 -19.89 -2.85
C PHE A 177 1.00 -19.12 -2.30
N SER A 178 0.47 -18.16 -3.08
CA SER A 178 -0.77 -17.44 -2.79
C SER A 178 -1.91 -18.37 -2.38
N ALA A 179 -2.41 -18.24 -1.16
CA ALA A 179 -3.51 -19.07 -0.67
C ALA A 179 -4.79 -18.85 -1.47
N VAL A 180 -5.10 -17.60 -1.83
CA VAL A 180 -6.31 -17.27 -2.62
C VAL A 180 -6.24 -17.93 -4.00
N ALA A 181 -5.11 -17.75 -4.70
CA ALA A 181 -4.92 -18.35 -6.02
C ALA A 181 -4.91 -19.89 -5.94
N TYR A 182 -4.30 -20.49 -4.91
CA TYR A 182 -4.32 -21.93 -4.69
C TYR A 182 -5.74 -22.48 -4.51
N TYR A 183 -6.53 -21.94 -3.58
CA TYR A 183 -7.91 -22.40 -3.37
C TYR A 183 -8.82 -22.14 -4.57
N PHE A 184 -8.60 -21.04 -5.28
CA PHE A 184 -9.24 -20.76 -6.56
C PHE A 184 -8.93 -21.86 -7.59
N GLY A 185 -7.64 -22.14 -7.83
CA GLY A 185 -7.20 -23.16 -8.78
C GLY A 185 -7.72 -24.54 -8.46
N LYS A 186 -7.75 -24.91 -7.18
CA LYS A 186 -8.37 -26.15 -6.69
C LYS A 186 -9.86 -26.22 -7.04
N GLY A 187 -10.60 -25.10 -6.89
CA GLY A 187 -12.01 -25.01 -7.25
C GLY A 187 -12.26 -25.16 -8.75
N ILE A 188 -11.44 -24.49 -9.57
CA ILE A 188 -11.48 -24.56 -11.05
C ILE A 188 -11.16 -25.96 -11.53
N GLN A 189 -10.04 -26.53 -11.08
CA GLN A 189 -9.61 -27.88 -11.50
C GLN A 189 -10.64 -28.95 -11.14
N LYS A 190 -11.20 -28.88 -9.91
CA LYS A 190 -12.24 -29.81 -9.47
C LYS A 190 -13.46 -29.81 -10.39
N THR A 191 -13.85 -28.63 -10.88
CA THR A 191 -15.09 -28.47 -11.67
C THR A 191 -14.88 -28.71 -13.15
N LEU A 192 -13.80 -28.16 -13.72
CA LEU A 192 -13.51 -28.25 -15.15
C LEU A 192 -12.75 -29.54 -15.53
N LYS A 193 -12.01 -30.11 -14.58
CA LYS A 193 -11.18 -31.31 -14.76
C LYS A 193 -10.14 -31.17 -15.89
N VAL A 194 -9.52 -30.00 -15.97
CA VAL A 194 -8.46 -29.65 -16.90
C VAL A 194 -7.24 -29.18 -16.12
N PRO A 195 -6.04 -29.18 -16.73
CA PRO A 195 -4.87 -28.56 -16.11
C PRO A 195 -5.11 -27.09 -15.78
N VAL A 196 -4.48 -26.59 -14.70
CA VAL A 196 -4.60 -25.21 -14.25
C VAL A 196 -3.22 -24.63 -13.95
N GLY A 197 -2.89 -23.51 -14.60
CA GLY A 197 -1.72 -22.69 -14.32
C GLY A 197 -2.13 -21.45 -13.55
N LEU A 198 -1.44 -21.18 -12.45
CA LEU A 198 -1.67 -20.02 -11.59
C LEU A 198 -0.41 -19.19 -11.55
N ILE A 199 -0.51 -17.94 -11.98
CA ILE A 199 0.56 -16.95 -11.94
C ILE A 199 0.22 -15.96 -10.82
N ALA A 200 1.00 -15.96 -9.74
CA ALA A 200 0.89 -14.97 -8.67
C ALA A 200 1.87 -13.83 -8.95
N SER A 201 1.33 -12.64 -9.23
CA SER A 201 2.06 -11.40 -9.47
C SER A 201 1.48 -10.34 -8.57
N ASP A 202 1.98 -10.29 -7.35
CA ASP A 202 1.42 -9.48 -6.26
C ASP A 202 2.54 -8.82 -5.45
N TRP A 203 2.20 -7.71 -4.78
CA TRP A 203 3.16 -6.95 -4.01
C TRP A 203 2.51 -6.37 -2.74
N PRO A 204 2.92 -6.83 -1.54
CA PRO A 204 2.38 -6.31 -0.27
C PRO A 204 2.55 -4.79 -0.13
N GLY A 205 1.47 -4.11 0.29
CA GLY A 205 1.47 -2.66 0.51
C GLY A 205 1.36 -1.79 -0.75
N SER A 206 1.34 -2.38 -1.96
CA SER A 206 1.25 -1.60 -3.19
C SER A 206 -0.12 -0.95 -3.38
N PRO A 207 -0.18 0.35 -3.71
CA PRO A 207 -1.41 1.00 -4.15
C PRO A 207 -1.74 0.60 -5.60
N GLY A 208 -2.99 0.84 -6.00
CA GLY A 208 -3.48 0.44 -7.32
C GLY A 208 -2.76 1.13 -8.48
N GLU A 209 -2.27 2.34 -8.28
CA GLU A 209 -1.55 3.16 -9.24
C GLU A 209 -0.25 2.51 -9.74
N ASP A 210 0.41 1.70 -8.90
CA ASP A 210 1.63 0.95 -9.25
C ASP A 210 1.39 -0.07 -10.37
N TRP A 211 0.15 -0.50 -10.53
CA TRP A 211 -0.26 -1.59 -11.42
C TRP A 211 -0.89 -1.11 -12.73
N VAL A 212 -1.04 0.19 -12.93
CA VAL A 212 -1.62 0.79 -14.13
C VAL A 212 -0.50 1.27 -15.06
N PRO A 213 -0.53 0.98 -16.37
CA PRO A 213 0.40 1.61 -17.31
C PRO A 213 0.36 3.14 -17.18
N ARG A 214 1.52 3.78 -17.16
CA ARG A 214 1.63 5.23 -16.96
C ARG A 214 0.79 6.01 -17.98
N GLU A 215 0.85 5.60 -19.24
CA GLU A 215 0.12 6.25 -20.33
C GLU A 215 -1.41 6.15 -20.17
N ALA A 216 -1.87 5.18 -19.42
CA ALA A 216 -3.28 5.05 -19.09
C ALA A 216 -3.69 6.01 -17.96
N LEU A 217 -2.84 6.20 -16.95
CA LEU A 217 -3.07 7.19 -15.88
C LEU A 217 -3.03 8.62 -16.43
N GLU A 218 -2.12 8.93 -17.36
CA GLU A 218 -1.97 10.26 -17.97
C GLU A 218 -3.22 10.72 -18.75
N LYS A 219 -4.05 9.78 -19.20
CA LYS A 219 -5.31 10.11 -19.88
C LYS A 219 -6.38 10.67 -18.94
N HIS A 220 -6.21 10.54 -17.62
CA HIS A 220 -7.21 10.94 -16.63
C HIS A 220 -6.72 12.10 -15.76
N PRO A 221 -7.43 13.25 -15.77
CA PRO A 221 -7.09 14.41 -14.96
C PRO A 221 -6.98 14.12 -13.46
N THR A 222 -7.74 13.13 -12.97
CA THR A 222 -7.74 12.67 -11.57
C THR A 222 -6.34 12.28 -11.09
N PHE A 223 -5.48 11.75 -11.96
CA PHE A 223 -4.14 11.30 -11.62
C PHE A 223 -3.03 12.29 -11.99
N ALA A 224 -3.38 13.45 -12.52
CA ALA A 224 -2.39 14.45 -12.99
C ALA A 224 -1.47 14.94 -11.87
N THR A 225 -2.02 15.16 -10.67
CA THR A 225 -1.23 15.59 -9.49
C THR A 225 -0.22 14.52 -9.08
N LEU A 226 -0.62 13.25 -9.00
CA LEU A 226 0.26 12.12 -8.69
C LEU A 226 1.42 12.03 -9.67
N ILE A 227 1.11 12.12 -10.98
CA ILE A 227 2.12 12.07 -12.04
C ILE A 227 3.06 13.27 -11.96
N SER A 228 2.51 14.47 -11.73
CA SER A 228 3.30 15.68 -11.58
C SER A 228 4.22 15.65 -10.36
N GLN A 229 3.75 15.14 -9.23
CA GLN A 229 4.57 14.95 -8.03
C GLN A 229 5.73 14.02 -8.31
N TRP A 230 5.48 12.90 -8.98
CA TRP A 230 6.50 11.94 -9.37
C TRP A 230 7.53 12.56 -10.33
N ASP A 231 7.09 13.26 -11.37
CA ASP A 231 7.97 13.84 -12.39
C ASP A 231 8.84 14.98 -11.84
N ASN A 232 8.38 15.66 -10.79
CA ASN A 232 9.08 16.79 -10.20
C ASN A 232 9.93 16.41 -8.98
N ASP A 233 9.99 15.13 -8.59
CA ASP A 233 10.86 14.66 -7.51
C ASP A 233 12.15 14.02 -8.04
N PRO A 234 13.24 14.82 -8.17
CA PRO A 234 14.52 14.34 -8.72
C PRO A 234 15.17 13.27 -7.84
N MET A 235 14.87 13.25 -6.53
CA MET A 235 15.44 12.30 -5.58
C MET A 235 14.84 10.91 -5.80
N GLN A 236 13.55 10.85 -6.04
CA GLN A 236 12.83 9.60 -6.30
C GLN A 236 13.27 8.98 -7.62
N ILE A 237 13.29 9.76 -8.70
CA ILE A 237 13.75 9.31 -10.02
C ILE A 237 15.17 8.75 -9.93
N LYS A 238 16.09 9.46 -9.24
CA LYS A 238 17.47 9.02 -9.08
C LYS A 238 17.57 7.72 -8.29
N THR A 239 16.83 7.60 -7.19
CA THR A 239 16.81 6.41 -6.34
C THR A 239 16.28 5.19 -7.08
N TRP A 240 15.22 5.35 -7.88
CA TRP A 240 14.62 4.26 -8.63
C TRP A 240 15.42 3.82 -9.86
N THR A 241 16.13 4.76 -10.52
CA THR A 241 16.91 4.43 -11.73
C THR A 241 18.34 3.98 -11.43
N LYS A 242 18.91 4.39 -10.30
CA LYS A 242 20.32 4.10 -9.93
C LYS A 242 20.46 3.21 -8.70
N GLY A 243 19.37 2.88 -8.02
CA GLY A 243 19.39 2.21 -6.73
C GLY A 243 19.67 3.17 -5.56
N TYR A 244 19.40 2.69 -4.35
CA TYR A 244 19.63 3.39 -3.09
C TYR A 244 20.95 2.96 -2.48
N ASP A 245 21.91 3.84 -2.52
CA ASP A 245 23.25 3.63 -1.98
C ASP A 245 23.27 4.02 -0.50
N PHE A 246 23.67 3.10 0.36
CA PHE A 246 23.61 3.25 1.81
C PHE A 246 24.89 2.77 2.47
N GLU A 247 25.19 3.35 3.63
CA GLU A 247 26.28 2.91 4.50
C GLU A 247 25.99 3.23 5.97
N CYS A 248 26.35 2.32 6.86
CA CYS A 248 26.21 2.44 8.30
C CYS A 248 27.45 1.89 9.00
N SER A 249 28.14 2.73 9.76
CA SER A 249 29.08 2.26 10.78
C SER A 249 28.35 2.22 12.11
N LEU A 250 28.44 1.10 12.82
CA LEU A 250 27.71 0.82 14.07
C LEU A 250 28.69 0.37 15.15
N SER A 251 28.55 0.94 16.35
CA SER A 251 29.40 0.56 17.49
C SER A 251 28.72 0.84 18.84
N ASP A 252 29.35 0.33 19.89
CA ASP A 252 29.00 0.59 21.30
C ASP A 252 27.50 0.40 21.54
N ILE A 253 26.99 -0.80 21.20
CA ILE A 253 25.57 -1.17 21.32
C ILE A 253 25.34 -1.73 22.72
N HIS A 254 24.47 -1.11 23.50
CA HIS A 254 24.25 -1.44 24.90
C HIS A 254 22.79 -1.47 25.30
N PHE A 255 22.40 -2.45 26.11
CA PHE A 255 21.16 -2.41 26.90
C PHE A 255 21.46 -1.78 28.26
N ILE A 256 20.75 -0.72 28.61
CA ILE A 256 20.93 0.09 29.82
C ILE A 256 19.97 -0.36 30.91
N PRO A 257 20.44 -0.74 32.10
CA PRO A 257 19.60 -1.20 33.20
C PRO A 257 18.65 -0.10 33.74
N LYS A 258 17.43 -0.49 34.16
CA LYS A 258 16.41 0.39 34.76
C LYS A 258 16.88 1.14 36.00
N ASP A 259 17.74 0.55 36.80
CA ASP A 259 18.26 1.12 38.04
C ASP A 259 19.52 1.98 37.86
N GLY A 260 20.04 2.08 36.62
CA GLY A 260 21.28 2.76 36.28
C GLY A 260 22.52 2.16 36.93
N LYS A 261 22.43 1.09 37.73
CA LYS A 261 23.52 0.47 38.51
C LYS A 261 23.76 -1.00 38.13
N GLY A 262 22.80 -1.62 37.43
CA GLY A 262 22.90 -3.00 36.95
C GLY A 262 23.98 -3.21 35.90
N LYS A 263 24.21 -4.48 35.55
CA LYS A 263 25.19 -4.83 34.52
C LYS A 263 24.71 -4.39 33.14
N ILE A 264 25.47 -3.53 32.47
CA ILE A 264 25.24 -3.20 31.04
C ILE A 264 25.49 -4.47 30.20
N LEU A 265 24.55 -4.81 29.35
CA LEU A 265 24.73 -5.86 28.34
C LEU A 265 25.16 -5.23 27.03
N SER A 266 26.28 -5.66 26.47
CA SER A 266 26.80 -5.18 25.20
C SER A 266 26.52 -6.15 24.08
N VAL A 267 26.05 -5.64 22.94
CA VAL A 267 25.91 -6.41 21.70
C VAL A 267 27.16 -6.19 20.85
N GLN A 268 27.84 -7.28 20.53
CA GLN A 268 29.14 -7.24 19.87
C GLN A 268 29.00 -7.04 18.36
N VAL A 269 29.88 -6.26 17.78
CA VAL A 269 30.00 -6.11 16.31
C VAL A 269 30.90 -7.17 15.68
N GLU A 270 31.70 -7.87 16.49
CA GLU A 270 32.65 -8.89 16.06
C GLU A 270 32.37 -10.24 16.74
N LYS A 271 32.49 -11.33 15.97
CA LYS A 271 32.32 -12.70 16.48
C LYS A 271 33.42 -13.09 17.49
N GLY A 272 33.04 -13.82 18.54
CA GLY A 272 33.99 -14.39 19.51
C GLY A 272 34.39 -13.45 20.64
N LYS A 273 33.79 -12.26 20.72
CA LYS A 273 33.96 -11.36 21.88
C LYS A 273 32.96 -11.71 22.98
N GLN A 274 33.28 -11.36 24.21
CA GLN A 274 32.43 -11.56 25.37
C GLN A 274 31.25 -10.57 25.34
N GLY A 275 30.02 -11.05 25.26
CA GLY A 275 28.79 -10.26 25.19
C GLY A 275 27.73 -10.94 24.34
N LEU A 276 26.66 -10.21 24.03
CA LEU A 276 25.59 -10.68 23.16
C LEU A 276 25.94 -10.47 21.66
N GLY A 277 25.33 -11.24 20.77
CA GLY A 277 25.43 -11.02 19.32
C GLY A 277 26.80 -11.36 18.71
N GLY A 278 27.23 -10.55 17.74
CA GLY A 278 28.51 -10.70 17.06
C GLY A 278 28.51 -11.59 15.81
N ASN A 279 27.48 -12.42 15.63
CA ASN A 279 27.28 -13.23 14.44
C ASN A 279 26.38 -12.52 13.42
N TRP A 280 26.82 -11.36 12.94
CA TRP A 280 26.05 -10.57 11.99
C TRP A 280 25.97 -11.24 10.63
N SER A 281 24.78 -11.32 10.09
CA SER A 281 24.48 -11.78 8.74
C SER A 281 23.75 -10.68 7.98
N VAL A 282 23.89 -10.68 6.67
CA VAL A 282 23.21 -9.73 5.79
C VAL A 282 22.12 -10.47 5.02
N ALA A 283 20.95 -9.87 4.96
CA ALA A 283 19.85 -10.31 4.11
C ALA A 283 19.41 -9.15 3.23
N THR A 284 19.24 -9.42 1.94
CA THR A 284 18.77 -8.44 0.95
C THR A 284 17.80 -9.11 0.00
N LYS A 285 16.93 -8.29 -0.61
CA LYS A 285 16.13 -8.73 -1.75
C LYS A 285 17.06 -9.10 -2.93
N PRO A 286 16.72 -10.15 -3.73
CA PRO A 286 17.40 -10.44 -4.98
C PRO A 286 17.53 -9.20 -5.89
N GLY A 287 18.70 -8.96 -6.48
CA GLY A 287 19.03 -7.77 -7.26
C GLY A 287 19.70 -6.67 -6.44
N SER A 288 19.47 -6.62 -5.11
CA SER A 288 20.19 -5.74 -4.21
C SER A 288 21.46 -6.41 -3.69
N ALA A 289 22.51 -5.62 -3.44
CA ALA A 289 23.77 -6.10 -2.91
C ALA A 289 24.14 -5.37 -1.63
N ALA A 290 24.49 -6.11 -0.59
CA ALA A 290 24.99 -5.53 0.66
C ALA A 290 26.06 -6.40 1.29
N THR A 291 26.91 -5.77 2.07
CA THR A 291 28.00 -6.43 2.80
C THR A 291 28.06 -5.94 4.24
N TYR A 292 28.50 -6.82 5.14
CA TYR A 292 28.86 -6.46 6.50
C TYR A 292 30.31 -6.86 6.75
N VAL A 293 31.10 -5.93 7.25
CA VAL A 293 32.48 -6.17 7.64
C VAL A 293 32.78 -5.48 8.98
N VAL A 294 33.69 -6.07 9.75
CA VAL A 294 34.19 -5.44 10.97
C VAL A 294 35.36 -4.56 10.56
N SER A 295 35.23 -3.26 10.65
CA SER A 295 36.20 -2.29 10.12
C SER A 295 36.15 -0.95 10.85
N GLY A 296 37.28 -0.28 10.90
CA GLY A 296 37.40 1.04 11.53
C GLY A 296 37.45 1.00 13.04
N LYS A 297 37.30 2.19 13.67
CA LYS A 297 37.31 2.35 15.12
C LYS A 297 35.89 2.64 15.61
N SER A 298 35.51 2.05 16.74
CA SER A 298 34.28 2.37 17.46
C SER A 298 34.27 3.85 17.87
N PHE A 299 33.09 4.37 18.22
CA PHE A 299 32.98 5.72 18.78
C PHE A 299 33.81 5.90 20.03
N SER A 300 33.79 4.93 20.94
CA SER A 300 34.58 4.94 22.18
C SER A 300 36.11 4.78 21.94
N GLY A 301 36.51 4.37 20.73
CA GLY A 301 37.92 4.06 20.41
C GLY A 301 38.43 2.76 21.02
N SER A 302 37.59 2.02 21.78
CA SER A 302 37.98 0.83 22.54
C SER A 302 37.91 -0.47 21.73
N GLY A 303 37.44 -0.43 20.49
CA GLY A 303 37.28 -1.60 19.64
C GLY A 303 36.98 -1.25 18.18
N PRO A 304 36.69 -2.25 17.34
CA PRO A 304 36.26 -2.02 15.97
C PRO A 304 34.79 -1.59 15.88
N ALA A 305 34.40 -1.02 14.74
CA ALA A 305 33.02 -0.80 14.35
C ALA A 305 32.55 -1.87 13.36
N GLY A 306 31.29 -2.19 13.38
CA GLY A 306 30.62 -2.92 12.31
C GLY A 306 30.30 -1.96 11.15
N TYR A 307 30.62 -2.35 9.92
CA TYR A 307 30.33 -1.55 8.72
C TYR A 307 29.42 -2.33 7.79
N PHE A 308 28.23 -1.77 7.55
CA PHE A 308 27.20 -2.30 6.67
C PHE A 308 26.95 -1.33 5.52
N SER A 309 27.14 -1.78 4.31
CA SER A 309 26.98 -0.94 3.12
C SER A 309 26.49 -1.73 1.92
N GLY A 310 25.92 -1.04 0.95
CA GLY A 310 25.45 -1.66 -0.27
C GLY A 310 24.64 -0.76 -1.18
N LEU A 311 24.08 -1.38 -2.19
CA LEU A 311 23.19 -0.78 -3.16
C LEU A 311 21.87 -1.55 -3.16
N MET A 312 20.78 -0.87 -2.85
CA MET A 312 19.43 -1.41 -2.93
C MET A 312 18.83 -1.03 -4.28
N GLU A 313 18.45 -2.01 -5.08
CA GLU A 313 17.65 -1.74 -6.26
C GLU A 313 16.25 -1.23 -5.88
N GLY A 314 15.59 -0.51 -6.79
CA GLY A 314 14.28 0.10 -6.56
C GLY A 314 13.27 -0.89 -5.98
N GLY A 315 12.67 -0.52 -4.83
CA GLY A 315 11.78 -1.40 -4.07
C GLY A 315 12.48 -2.55 -3.34
N GLY A 316 13.81 -2.51 -3.24
CA GLY A 316 14.59 -3.47 -2.48
C GLY A 316 14.45 -3.25 -0.98
N TRP A 317 14.75 -4.29 -0.23
CA TRP A 317 14.94 -4.23 1.21
C TRP A 317 16.30 -4.87 1.55
N GLY A 318 16.86 -4.48 2.66
CA GLY A 318 18.09 -5.07 3.16
C GLY A 318 18.32 -4.73 4.61
N GLY A 319 18.98 -5.63 5.29
CA GLY A 319 19.30 -5.47 6.71
C GLY A 319 20.45 -6.34 7.13
N MET A 320 21.00 -6.01 8.26
CA MET A 320 21.93 -6.86 8.99
C MET A 320 21.26 -7.34 10.28
N ASN A 321 21.45 -8.61 10.60
CA ASN A 321 20.86 -9.28 11.74
C ASN A 321 21.90 -10.04 12.54
N THR A 322 21.76 -10.05 13.86
CA THR A 322 22.50 -10.94 14.75
C THR A 322 21.57 -11.64 15.73
N PRO A 323 21.66 -12.96 15.90
CA PRO A 323 21.11 -13.63 17.08
C PRO A 323 21.80 -13.03 18.33
N LEU A 324 21.05 -12.77 19.39
CA LEU A 324 21.63 -12.20 20.61
C LEU A 324 22.39 -13.27 21.42
N ASP A 325 21.82 -14.47 21.50
CA ASP A 325 22.45 -15.64 22.13
C ASP A 325 21.86 -16.92 21.50
N SER A 326 22.36 -18.09 21.92
CA SER A 326 21.83 -19.43 21.59
C SER A 326 20.41 -19.69 22.13
N SER A 327 20.00 -18.94 23.14
CA SER A 327 18.65 -18.94 23.73
C SER A 327 18.15 -17.51 23.82
N PRO A 328 16.82 -17.30 23.90
CA PRO A 328 16.26 -15.96 24.07
C PRO A 328 16.80 -15.28 25.34
N VAL A 329 17.09 -13.99 25.23
CA VAL A 329 17.66 -13.13 26.28
C VAL A 329 16.52 -12.43 27.02
N ASP A 330 16.64 -12.37 28.34
CA ASP A 330 15.73 -11.60 29.19
C ASP A 330 16.21 -10.14 29.32
N LEU A 331 15.43 -9.24 28.72
CA LEU A 331 15.66 -7.78 28.77
C LEU A 331 14.71 -7.06 29.75
N SER A 332 13.96 -7.76 30.60
CA SER A 332 12.97 -7.15 31.50
C SER A 332 13.57 -6.20 32.56
N ALA A 333 14.86 -6.39 32.90
CA ALA A 333 15.61 -5.49 33.80
C ALA A 333 16.20 -4.25 33.11
N TYR A 334 16.02 -4.08 31.80
CA TYR A 334 16.61 -3.01 31.00
C TYR A 334 15.56 -1.99 30.58
N GLU A 335 15.95 -0.70 30.57
CA GLU A 335 15.11 0.43 30.23
C GLU A 335 15.22 0.81 28.76
N SER A 336 16.46 0.85 28.25
CA SER A 336 16.73 1.36 26.89
C SER A 336 17.81 0.59 26.17
N ILE A 337 17.83 0.80 24.85
CA ILE A 337 18.89 0.38 23.94
C ILE A 337 19.61 1.65 23.49
N GLU A 338 20.94 1.65 23.61
CA GLU A 338 21.80 2.73 23.14
C GLU A 338 22.83 2.19 22.17
N PHE A 339 23.12 2.97 21.14
CA PHE A 339 24.19 2.66 20.19
C PHE A 339 24.72 3.92 19.53
N TYR A 340 25.91 3.84 19.00
CA TYR A 340 26.48 4.89 18.16
C TYR A 340 26.47 4.42 16.72
N ALA A 341 26.01 5.30 15.81
CA ALA A 341 26.04 5.05 14.38
C ALA A 341 26.42 6.30 13.60
N LYS A 342 27.00 6.11 12.43
CA LYS A 342 27.27 7.14 11.43
C LYS A 342 27.19 6.56 10.02
N GLY A 343 27.01 7.42 9.02
CA GLY A 343 26.95 7.02 7.62
C GLY A 343 25.93 7.83 6.85
N ARG A 344 25.22 7.18 5.96
CA ARG A 344 24.14 7.77 5.17
C ARG A 344 23.02 6.77 4.98
N GLY A 345 21.80 7.28 4.89
CA GLY A 345 20.60 6.48 4.70
C GLY A 345 19.69 6.53 5.91
N LYS A 346 18.49 6.03 5.71
CA LYS A 346 17.48 5.88 6.74
C LYS A 346 17.42 4.43 7.19
N TYR A 347 17.32 4.21 8.49
CA TYR A 347 17.32 2.88 9.09
C TYR A 347 16.25 2.74 10.15
N ASN A 348 15.89 1.50 10.49
CA ASN A 348 15.27 1.18 11.76
C ASN A 348 16.05 0.07 12.47
N MET A 349 15.91 0.02 13.80
CA MET A 349 16.40 -1.09 14.62
C MET A 349 15.21 -1.91 15.10
N THR A 350 15.33 -3.25 15.04
CA THR A 350 14.28 -4.18 15.46
C THR A 350 14.79 -5.18 16.49
N LEU A 351 13.88 -5.61 17.38
CA LEU A 351 14.10 -6.74 18.28
C LEU A 351 13.16 -7.89 17.87
N GLY A 352 13.76 -9.04 17.56
CA GLY A 352 13.03 -10.25 17.22
C GLY A 352 12.70 -11.09 18.46
N GLN A 353 11.51 -11.66 18.49
CA GLN A 353 11.08 -12.67 19.48
C GLN A 353 10.51 -13.91 18.76
N PRO A 354 10.69 -15.13 19.29
CA PRO A 354 10.30 -16.37 18.60
C PRO A 354 8.82 -16.50 18.28
N THR A 355 7.96 -15.78 19.00
CA THR A 355 6.51 -15.77 18.78
C THR A 355 6.07 -14.98 17.55
N ILE A 356 6.94 -14.13 16.98
CA ILE A 356 6.70 -13.37 15.76
C ILE A 356 7.32 -14.14 14.59
N THR A 357 6.48 -14.68 13.72
CA THR A 357 6.88 -15.54 12.60
C THR A 357 6.67 -14.90 11.23
N ASP A 358 6.11 -13.69 11.21
CA ASP A 358 5.76 -12.91 10.01
C ASP A 358 6.68 -11.71 9.80
N TYR A 359 7.77 -11.61 10.58
CA TYR A 359 8.79 -10.56 10.53
C TYR A 359 8.32 -9.15 10.95
N ASP A 360 7.10 -8.96 11.41
CA ASP A 360 6.63 -7.68 11.97
C ASP A 360 7.16 -7.48 13.41
N TYR A 361 8.47 -7.43 13.52
CA TYR A 361 9.19 -7.30 14.78
C TYR A 361 8.97 -5.93 15.43
N TYR A 362 9.16 -5.87 16.74
CA TYR A 362 9.17 -4.63 17.49
C TYR A 362 10.34 -3.75 17.07
N ASN A 363 10.06 -2.50 16.69
CA ASN A 363 11.02 -1.57 16.12
C ASN A 363 10.95 -0.17 16.73
N CYS A 364 12.04 0.59 16.59
CA CYS A 364 12.17 1.94 17.13
C CYS A 364 11.62 3.04 16.21
N GLY A 365 10.93 2.69 15.12
CA GLY A 365 10.66 3.64 14.04
C GLY A 365 11.91 3.90 13.18
N SER A 366 11.80 4.84 12.25
CA SER A 366 12.89 5.18 11.34
C SER A 366 13.77 6.29 11.92
N PHE A 367 15.07 6.21 11.66
CA PHE A 367 16.04 7.27 11.97
C PHE A 367 17.03 7.47 10.81
N ASP A 368 17.48 8.70 10.63
CA ASP A 368 18.46 9.06 9.61
C ASP A 368 19.88 9.03 10.18
N LEU A 369 20.84 8.53 9.40
CA LEU A 369 22.25 8.58 9.76
C LEU A 369 22.88 9.91 9.30
N THR A 370 23.83 10.38 10.10
CA THR A 370 24.68 11.52 9.78
C THR A 370 26.12 11.06 9.46
N PRO A 371 26.91 11.84 8.70
CA PRO A 371 28.29 11.48 8.40
C PRO A 371 29.17 11.31 9.65
N ASP A 372 28.82 11.97 10.74
CA ASP A 372 29.52 11.91 12.03
C ASP A 372 28.83 10.94 12.98
N TRP A 373 29.60 10.43 13.95
CA TRP A 373 29.06 9.57 14.99
C TRP A 373 27.99 10.28 15.81
N HIS A 374 26.77 9.67 15.84
CA HIS A 374 25.66 10.12 16.64
C HIS A 374 25.20 9.01 17.58
N ARG A 375 24.79 9.39 18.81
CA ARG A 375 24.21 8.46 19.79
C ARG A 375 22.72 8.36 19.57
N TYR A 376 22.24 7.14 19.41
CA TYR A 376 20.82 6.81 19.37
C TYR A 376 20.44 6.10 20.67
N SER A 377 19.30 6.46 21.24
CA SER A 377 18.78 5.86 22.48
C SER A 377 17.28 5.68 22.35
N TYR A 378 16.82 4.46 22.57
CA TYR A 378 15.39 4.12 22.47
C TYR A 378 14.95 3.35 23.70
N SER A 379 13.85 3.78 24.34
CA SER A 379 13.23 2.99 25.41
C SER A 379 12.70 1.68 24.84
N ILE A 380 12.98 0.57 25.54
CA ILE A 380 12.51 -0.76 25.16
C ILE A 380 10.97 -0.81 25.13
N GLU A 381 10.33 -0.10 26.05
CA GLU A 381 8.86 -0.02 26.14
C GLU A 381 8.23 0.80 25.00
N SER A 382 9.00 1.68 24.36
CA SER A 382 8.53 2.49 23.25
C SER A 382 8.51 1.74 21.91
N LEU A 383 9.15 0.58 21.83
CA LEU A 383 9.20 -0.22 20.59
C LEU A 383 7.81 -0.73 20.23
N LYS A 384 7.48 -0.69 18.93
CA LYS A 384 6.16 -1.10 18.42
C LYS A 384 6.32 -2.00 17.19
N GLN A 385 5.37 -2.89 16.99
CA GLN A 385 5.24 -3.58 15.70
C GLN A 385 4.84 -2.58 14.60
N GLY A 386 5.18 -2.87 13.36
CA GLY A 386 4.82 -2.06 12.19
C GLY A 386 3.32 -2.08 11.88
N GLY A 387 2.59 -3.03 12.47
CA GLY A 387 1.13 -3.17 12.33
C GLY A 387 0.68 -3.84 11.03
N TRP A 388 1.62 -4.38 10.23
CA TRP A 388 1.33 -5.13 9.02
C TRP A 388 1.30 -6.65 9.23
N GLY A 389 1.84 -7.12 10.35
CA GLY A 389 1.83 -8.51 10.76
C GLY A 389 0.76 -8.82 11.81
N LEU A 390 0.86 -10.02 12.39
CA LEU A 390 -0.03 -10.43 13.48
C LEU A 390 0.37 -9.75 14.79
N PRO A 391 -0.51 -8.98 15.43
CA PRO A 391 -0.22 -8.40 16.73
C PRO A 391 0.21 -9.47 17.74
N LYS A 392 1.35 -9.28 18.36
CA LYS A 392 1.89 -10.15 19.40
C LYS A 392 2.30 -9.31 20.60
N PRO A 393 2.05 -9.74 21.84
CA PRO A 393 2.57 -9.03 23.00
C PRO A 393 4.09 -8.95 22.95
N PHE A 394 4.67 -7.81 23.33
CA PHE A 394 6.11 -7.67 23.50
C PHE A 394 6.53 -8.46 24.76
N THR A 395 7.35 -9.47 24.54
CA THR A 395 7.77 -10.37 25.59
C THR A 395 9.26 -10.14 25.88
N GLN A 396 9.55 -9.19 26.76
CA GLN A 396 10.92 -8.70 27.03
C GLN A 396 11.89 -9.81 27.51
N ASN A 397 11.40 -10.88 28.10
CA ASN A 397 12.20 -12.04 28.50
C ASN A 397 12.38 -13.10 27.41
N GLN A 398 12.01 -12.79 26.16
CA GLN A 398 12.09 -13.72 25.04
C GLN A 398 12.69 -13.07 23.78
N ILE A 399 13.70 -12.22 23.94
CA ILE A 399 14.31 -11.54 22.79
C ILE A 399 15.41 -12.41 22.21
N SER A 400 15.28 -12.75 20.92
CA SER A 400 16.17 -13.71 20.24
C SER A 400 17.17 -13.06 19.31
N SER A 401 16.84 -11.87 18.72
CA SER A 401 17.69 -11.24 17.73
C SER A 401 17.57 -9.72 17.74
N MET A 402 18.57 -9.07 17.13
CA MET A 402 18.58 -7.65 16.83
C MET A 402 18.90 -7.45 15.35
N SER A 403 18.18 -6.53 14.69
CA SER A 403 18.46 -6.18 13.31
C SER A 403 18.53 -4.68 13.12
N PHE A 404 19.32 -4.25 12.14
CA PHE A 404 19.29 -2.90 11.58
C PHE A 404 18.91 -3.01 10.10
N ASN A 405 17.77 -2.43 9.74
CA ASN A 405 17.22 -2.55 8.41
C ASN A 405 17.27 -1.19 7.72
N VAL A 406 17.71 -1.19 6.47
CA VAL A 406 17.67 0.00 5.61
C VAL A 406 16.23 0.31 5.30
N GLN A 407 15.84 1.55 5.54
CA GLN A 407 14.56 2.11 5.15
C GLN A 407 14.79 2.92 3.88
N PRO A 408 14.52 2.38 2.69
CA PRO A 408 14.61 3.20 1.49
C PRO A 408 13.70 4.41 1.64
N PRO A 409 14.07 5.57 1.06
CA PRO A 409 13.21 6.74 1.11
C PRO A 409 11.84 6.33 0.62
N TYR A 410 10.83 6.78 1.36
CA TYR A 410 9.42 6.48 1.29
C TYR A 410 8.98 5.92 -0.06
N TRP A 411 8.14 4.88 -0.05
CA TRP A 411 7.37 4.47 -1.20
C TRP A 411 6.48 5.64 -1.61
N PRO A 412 6.85 6.46 -2.56
CA PRO A 412 5.84 7.28 -3.19
C PRO A 412 4.98 6.34 -4.01
N GLU A 413 3.79 6.69 -4.18
CA GLU A 413 2.91 6.15 -5.19
C GLU A 413 3.58 6.37 -6.54
N VAL A 414 4.40 5.40 -6.94
CA VAL A 414 5.16 5.49 -8.18
C VAL A 414 4.32 4.89 -9.28
N PRO A 415 3.76 5.70 -10.18
CA PRO A 415 2.90 5.18 -11.22
C PRO A 415 3.58 4.08 -12.04
N ALA A 416 2.89 2.97 -12.24
CA ALA A 416 3.26 1.89 -13.14
C ALA A 416 4.48 1.03 -12.76
N ILE A 417 5.10 1.16 -11.59
CA ILE A 417 6.34 0.41 -11.31
C ILE A 417 6.15 -1.10 -11.25
N ALA A 418 5.08 -1.56 -10.60
CA ALA A 418 4.75 -2.99 -10.54
C ALA A 418 4.22 -3.48 -11.89
N TYR A 419 3.41 -2.70 -12.59
CA TYR A 419 3.02 -2.99 -13.96
C TYR A 419 4.25 -3.22 -14.84
N ASN A 420 5.18 -2.27 -14.87
CA ASN A 420 6.37 -2.33 -15.70
C ASN A 420 7.28 -3.53 -15.39
N GLY A 421 7.44 -3.86 -14.11
CA GLY A 421 8.34 -4.92 -13.65
C GLY A 421 7.74 -6.32 -13.66
N MET A 422 6.42 -6.44 -13.42
CA MET A 422 5.78 -7.69 -13.05
C MET A 422 4.60 -8.09 -13.95
N ILE A 423 3.98 -7.14 -14.64
CA ILE A 423 2.82 -7.37 -15.51
C ILE A 423 3.19 -7.25 -16.98
N ALA A 424 3.91 -6.21 -17.37
CA ALA A 424 4.29 -5.98 -18.76
C ALA A 424 4.97 -7.21 -19.41
N PRO A 425 5.88 -7.95 -18.74
CA PRO A 425 6.49 -9.15 -19.31
C PRO A 425 5.49 -10.30 -19.56
N LEU A 426 4.32 -10.28 -18.91
CA LEU A 426 3.30 -11.32 -19.06
C LEU A 426 2.32 -11.04 -20.22
N THR A 427 2.29 -9.84 -20.77
CA THR A 427 1.24 -9.42 -21.72
C THR A 427 1.17 -10.19 -23.01
N SER A 428 2.24 -10.92 -23.38
CA SER A 428 2.25 -11.89 -24.50
C SER A 428 1.73 -13.28 -24.12
N TYR A 429 1.61 -13.59 -22.81
CA TYR A 429 1.12 -14.88 -22.33
C TYR A 429 -0.39 -14.92 -22.34
N LYS A 430 -0.98 -15.91 -22.98
CA LYS A 430 -2.44 -16.04 -23.06
C LYS A 430 -3.03 -16.52 -21.73
N ILE A 431 -4.07 -15.85 -21.24
CA ILE A 431 -4.69 -16.11 -19.94
C ILE A 431 -6.22 -16.23 -20.06
N ALA A 432 -6.81 -16.99 -19.14
CA ALA A 432 -8.27 -17.12 -19.02
C ALA A 432 -8.88 -15.93 -18.26
N GLY A 433 -8.12 -15.26 -17.40
CA GLY A 433 -8.60 -14.12 -16.62
C GLY A 433 -7.68 -13.70 -15.48
N VAL A 434 -8.13 -12.72 -14.72
CA VAL A 434 -7.39 -12.10 -13.61
C VAL A 434 -8.21 -12.15 -12.32
N LEU A 435 -7.54 -12.43 -11.21
CA LEU A 435 -8.01 -12.25 -9.85
C LEU A 435 -7.32 -11.02 -9.26
N TRP A 436 -8.08 -10.05 -8.79
CA TRP A 436 -7.56 -8.82 -8.22
C TRP A 436 -7.96 -8.66 -6.75
N TYR A 437 -6.97 -8.68 -5.85
CA TYR A 437 -7.21 -8.49 -4.43
C TYR A 437 -6.31 -7.37 -3.89
N GLN A 438 -6.84 -6.16 -3.93
CA GLN A 438 -6.16 -4.92 -3.55
C GLN A 438 -7.20 -3.88 -3.14
N GLY A 439 -6.81 -2.89 -2.38
CA GLY A 439 -7.63 -1.74 -2.01
C GLY A 439 -7.23 -1.10 -0.69
N GLU A 440 -6.60 -1.83 0.21
CA GLU A 440 -6.22 -1.39 1.54
C GLU A 440 -5.35 -0.13 1.50
N SER A 441 -4.39 -0.07 0.58
CA SER A 441 -3.49 1.08 0.39
C SER A 441 -4.15 2.29 -0.28
N ASN A 442 -5.39 2.14 -0.77
CA ASN A 442 -6.15 3.21 -1.41
C ASN A 442 -7.35 3.69 -0.59
N THR A 443 -7.55 3.20 0.65
CA THR A 443 -8.72 3.58 1.47
C THR A 443 -8.81 5.08 1.72
N GLY A 444 -7.69 5.76 1.96
CA GLY A 444 -7.63 7.22 2.11
C GLY A 444 -8.00 8.00 0.82
N ARG A 445 -8.06 7.34 -0.34
CA ARG A 445 -8.40 7.90 -1.65
C ARG A 445 -9.52 7.13 -2.35
N ALA A 446 -10.45 6.60 -1.58
CA ALA A 446 -11.52 5.74 -2.09
C ALA A 446 -12.36 6.39 -3.21
N SER A 447 -12.51 7.73 -3.20
CA SER A 447 -13.23 8.48 -4.23
C SER A 447 -12.62 8.36 -5.64
N GLN A 448 -11.33 8.11 -5.75
CA GLN A 448 -10.62 7.93 -7.02
C GLN A 448 -10.57 6.46 -7.47
N TYR A 449 -10.87 5.54 -6.56
CA TYR A 449 -10.58 4.12 -6.78
C TYR A 449 -11.43 3.46 -7.87
N HIS A 450 -12.66 3.88 -8.07
CA HIS A 450 -13.50 3.40 -9.17
C HIS A 450 -12.88 3.73 -10.54
N GLU A 451 -12.42 4.97 -10.74
CA GLU A 451 -11.74 5.39 -11.96
C GLU A 451 -10.40 4.67 -12.13
N LEU A 452 -9.63 4.55 -11.04
CA LEU A 452 -8.36 3.84 -11.02
C LEU A 452 -8.51 2.38 -11.44
N LEU A 453 -9.42 1.63 -10.79
CA LEU A 453 -9.61 0.22 -11.06
C LEU A 453 -10.21 -0.02 -12.45
N SER A 454 -11.10 0.85 -12.91
CA SER A 454 -11.64 0.83 -14.27
C SER A 454 -10.55 1.06 -15.32
N THR A 455 -9.63 1.99 -15.06
CA THR A 455 -8.47 2.28 -15.90
C THR A 455 -7.49 1.10 -15.93
N LEU A 456 -7.22 0.48 -14.77
CA LEU A 456 -6.39 -0.71 -14.66
C LEU A 456 -6.94 -1.86 -15.53
N ILE A 457 -8.22 -2.18 -15.37
CA ILE A 457 -8.86 -3.29 -16.09
C ILE A 457 -8.85 -3.04 -17.60
N THR A 458 -9.21 -1.85 -18.01
CA THR A 458 -9.29 -1.51 -19.44
C THR A 458 -7.91 -1.47 -20.10
N SER A 459 -6.91 -0.89 -19.43
CA SER A 459 -5.54 -0.82 -19.94
C SER A 459 -4.87 -2.20 -20.01
N TRP A 460 -5.07 -3.08 -19.02
CA TRP A 460 -4.55 -4.45 -19.10
C TRP A 460 -5.16 -5.21 -20.29
N ARG A 461 -6.48 -5.11 -20.47
CA ARG A 461 -7.15 -5.72 -21.61
C ARG A 461 -6.68 -5.18 -22.96
N GLU A 462 -6.38 -3.88 -23.01
CA GLU A 462 -5.84 -3.22 -24.19
C GLU A 462 -4.46 -3.78 -24.56
N VAL A 463 -3.53 -3.84 -23.59
CA VAL A 463 -2.16 -4.33 -23.86
C VAL A 463 -2.11 -5.83 -24.14
N TRP A 464 -2.99 -6.65 -23.55
CA TRP A 464 -3.14 -8.08 -23.89
C TRP A 464 -3.85 -8.31 -25.24
N GLY A 465 -4.59 -7.29 -25.71
CA GLY A 465 -5.45 -7.44 -26.89
C GLY A 465 -6.65 -8.37 -26.68
N GLU A 466 -7.09 -8.56 -25.43
CA GLU A 466 -8.12 -9.53 -25.05
C GLU A 466 -9.05 -8.98 -23.97
N LYS A 467 -10.35 -9.31 -24.08
CA LYS A 467 -11.38 -8.92 -23.11
C LYS A 467 -11.61 -10.02 -22.06
N PHE A 468 -10.55 -10.51 -21.43
CA PHE A 468 -10.65 -11.56 -20.41
C PHE A 468 -11.50 -11.14 -19.20
N PRO A 469 -12.10 -12.10 -18.46
CA PRO A 469 -12.78 -11.89 -17.19
C PRO A 469 -11.83 -11.29 -16.14
N PHE A 470 -12.33 -10.33 -15.37
CA PHE A 470 -11.60 -9.70 -14.27
C PHE A 470 -12.43 -9.84 -12.98
N LEU A 471 -11.89 -10.52 -11.98
CA LEU A 471 -12.57 -10.83 -10.74
C LEU A 471 -12.03 -9.96 -9.61
N ILE A 472 -12.86 -9.06 -9.12
CA ILE A 472 -12.53 -8.12 -8.04
C ILE A 472 -12.90 -8.77 -6.70
N ILE A 473 -11.92 -8.98 -5.84
CA ILE A 473 -12.13 -9.46 -4.48
C ILE A 473 -12.28 -8.22 -3.59
N GLN A 474 -13.49 -8.02 -3.10
CA GLN A 474 -13.86 -6.86 -2.28
C GLN A 474 -13.15 -6.92 -0.92
N LEU A 475 -12.79 -5.77 -0.34
CA LEU A 475 -12.15 -5.72 0.96
C LEU A 475 -13.02 -6.39 2.06
N PRO A 476 -12.45 -7.23 2.92
CA PRO A 476 -13.15 -7.84 4.05
C PRO A 476 -13.46 -6.81 5.15
N ASN A 477 -14.23 -7.20 6.13
CA ASN A 477 -14.42 -6.44 7.36
C ASN A 477 -13.11 -6.39 8.17
N TYR A 478 -12.82 -5.22 8.77
CA TYR A 478 -11.58 -4.98 9.51
C TYR A 478 -11.80 -3.86 10.54
N MET A 479 -10.96 -3.75 11.57
CA MET A 479 -11.05 -2.85 12.71
C MET A 479 -12.18 -3.17 13.69
N GLN A 480 -12.31 -2.36 14.73
CA GLN A 480 -13.32 -2.56 15.76
C GLN A 480 -14.72 -2.22 15.24
N VAL A 481 -15.71 -2.92 15.74
CA VAL A 481 -17.11 -2.61 15.47
C VAL A 481 -17.47 -1.26 16.10
N LYS A 482 -18.04 -0.36 15.31
CA LYS A 482 -18.53 0.94 15.81
C LYS A 482 -19.98 0.83 16.24
N ALA A 483 -20.33 1.52 17.32
CA ALA A 483 -21.70 1.55 17.85
C ALA A 483 -22.66 2.32 16.93
N ASP A 484 -22.17 3.38 16.31
CA ASP A 484 -22.96 4.30 15.49
C ASP A 484 -22.73 4.05 13.99
N PRO A 485 -23.73 4.34 13.13
CA PRO A 485 -23.62 4.19 11.68
C PRO A 485 -22.83 5.36 11.05
N SER A 486 -21.61 5.57 11.53
CA SER A 486 -20.68 6.61 11.07
C SER A 486 -20.16 6.36 9.65
N ASP A 487 -19.49 7.34 9.08
CA ASP A 487 -18.84 7.19 7.79
C ASP A 487 -17.59 6.30 7.88
N SER A 488 -17.16 5.73 6.76
CA SER A 488 -16.07 4.76 6.68
C SER A 488 -15.40 4.81 5.32
N ASP A 489 -14.10 5.08 5.30
CA ASP A 489 -13.32 5.05 4.05
C ASP A 489 -13.17 3.63 3.51
N TRP A 490 -13.19 2.64 4.41
CA TRP A 490 -13.22 1.21 4.03
C TRP A 490 -14.52 0.85 3.31
N ALA A 491 -15.66 1.40 3.75
CA ALA A 491 -16.95 1.22 3.09
C ALA A 491 -17.02 1.95 1.75
N LYS A 492 -16.45 3.17 1.64
CA LYS A 492 -16.33 3.91 0.39
C LYS A 492 -15.49 3.14 -0.64
N LEU A 493 -14.39 2.54 -0.21
CA LEU A 493 -13.56 1.74 -1.11
C LEU A 493 -14.31 0.50 -1.60
N ARG A 494 -15.03 -0.22 -0.72
CA ARG A 494 -15.88 -1.35 -1.15
C ARG A 494 -16.97 -0.91 -2.14
N GLU A 495 -17.50 0.28 -1.99
CA GLU A 495 -18.44 0.87 -2.94
C GLU A 495 -17.79 1.11 -4.30
N ALA A 496 -16.58 1.69 -4.33
CA ALA A 496 -15.81 1.88 -5.56
C ALA A 496 -15.52 0.54 -6.26
N GLN A 497 -15.18 -0.51 -5.50
CA GLN A 497 -15.05 -1.87 -6.02
C GLN A 497 -16.35 -2.42 -6.60
N LEU A 498 -17.49 -2.15 -5.95
CA LEU A 498 -18.81 -2.55 -6.47
C LEU A 498 -19.20 -1.78 -7.74
N GLN A 499 -18.94 -0.48 -7.77
CA GLN A 499 -19.21 0.39 -8.94
C GLN A 499 -18.44 -0.06 -10.18
N THR A 500 -17.23 -0.62 -10.01
CA THR A 500 -16.41 -1.13 -11.13
C THR A 500 -17.06 -2.32 -11.87
N LEU A 501 -18.19 -2.84 -11.40
CA LEU A 501 -19.02 -3.78 -12.16
C LEU A 501 -19.71 -3.16 -13.40
N ASP A 502 -19.64 -1.85 -13.58
CA ASP A 502 -20.04 -1.16 -14.83
C ASP A 502 -19.05 -1.44 -15.98
N VAL A 503 -17.81 -1.81 -15.67
CA VAL A 503 -16.86 -2.30 -16.67
C VAL A 503 -17.25 -3.69 -17.13
N PRO A 504 -17.56 -3.92 -18.42
CA PRO A 504 -18.03 -5.22 -18.91
C PRO A 504 -17.07 -6.37 -18.62
N ASN A 505 -17.59 -7.58 -18.42
CA ASN A 505 -16.84 -8.79 -18.13
C ASN A 505 -16.02 -8.72 -16.83
N THR A 506 -16.57 -8.01 -15.81
CA THR A 506 -16.04 -8.02 -14.43
C THR A 506 -16.97 -8.78 -13.50
N GLY A 507 -16.42 -9.32 -12.42
CA GLY A 507 -17.16 -10.00 -11.35
C GLY A 507 -16.67 -9.54 -9.98
N LEU A 508 -17.59 -9.43 -9.00
CA LEU A 508 -17.29 -9.07 -7.63
C LEU A 508 -17.41 -10.27 -6.71
N VAL A 509 -16.41 -10.44 -5.84
CA VAL A 509 -16.37 -11.47 -4.80
C VAL A 509 -16.49 -10.77 -3.44
N THR A 510 -17.66 -10.84 -2.84
CA THR A 510 -17.92 -10.24 -1.53
C THR A 510 -17.29 -11.07 -0.40
N THR A 511 -16.52 -10.41 0.46
CA THR A 511 -15.79 -11.02 1.58
C THR A 511 -16.09 -10.35 2.92
N ILE A 512 -17.19 -9.61 3.00
CA ILE A 512 -17.58 -8.79 4.16
C ILE A 512 -17.74 -9.57 5.48
N ASP A 513 -17.86 -10.87 5.41
CA ASP A 513 -18.04 -11.82 6.52
C ASP A 513 -16.78 -12.69 6.78
N LEU A 514 -15.66 -12.42 6.11
CA LEU A 514 -14.45 -13.25 6.16
C LEU A 514 -13.26 -12.56 6.83
N GLY A 515 -13.42 -11.32 7.28
CA GLY A 515 -12.39 -10.54 7.93
C GLY A 515 -12.21 -10.86 9.41
N GLU A 516 -11.20 -10.25 10.00
CA GLU A 516 -10.84 -10.32 11.42
C GLU A 516 -10.64 -8.90 11.94
N ALA A 517 -11.20 -8.57 13.11
CA ALA A 517 -11.23 -7.19 13.63
C ALA A 517 -9.84 -6.60 13.90
N ASP A 518 -8.92 -7.44 14.31
CA ASP A 518 -7.56 -7.09 14.73
C ASP A 518 -6.48 -7.50 13.71
N ASN A 519 -6.90 -7.99 12.54
CA ASN A 519 -5.97 -8.51 11.55
C ASN A 519 -6.42 -8.13 10.13
N ILE A 520 -5.67 -7.24 9.49
CA ILE A 520 -5.91 -6.80 8.10
C ILE A 520 -5.72 -7.95 7.09
N HIS A 521 -5.05 -9.03 7.50
CA HIS A 521 -4.79 -10.21 6.69
C HIS A 521 -5.60 -11.42 7.21
N PRO A 522 -6.92 -11.49 7.00
CA PRO A 522 -7.73 -12.57 7.55
C PRO A 522 -7.26 -13.94 7.03
N LYS A 523 -7.18 -14.92 7.94
CA LYS A 523 -6.64 -16.26 7.64
C LYS A 523 -7.56 -17.12 6.80
N ASN A 524 -8.84 -16.76 6.67
CA ASN A 524 -9.82 -17.54 5.91
C ASN A 524 -9.68 -17.31 4.39
N LYS A 525 -8.56 -17.70 3.80
CA LYS A 525 -8.34 -17.61 2.35
C LYS A 525 -9.07 -18.71 1.55
N ALA A 526 -9.49 -19.78 2.22
CA ALA A 526 -10.21 -20.90 1.59
C ALA A 526 -11.56 -20.44 1.03
N ASP A 527 -12.39 -19.76 1.83
CA ASP A 527 -13.68 -19.26 1.36
C ASP A 527 -13.51 -18.14 0.32
N VAL A 528 -12.49 -17.27 0.46
CA VAL A 528 -12.16 -16.26 -0.55
C VAL A 528 -11.87 -16.93 -1.89
N GLY A 529 -10.95 -17.89 -1.95
CA GLY A 529 -10.59 -18.60 -3.18
C GLY A 529 -11.77 -19.40 -3.77
N GLN A 530 -12.57 -20.03 -2.91
CA GLN A 530 -13.77 -20.75 -3.35
C GLN A 530 -14.84 -19.81 -3.97
N ARG A 531 -15.14 -18.68 -3.34
CA ARG A 531 -16.06 -17.67 -3.89
C ARG A 531 -15.54 -17.10 -5.21
N THR A 532 -14.22 -16.89 -5.30
CA THR A 532 -13.56 -16.43 -6.52
C THR A 532 -13.70 -17.47 -7.64
N ALA A 533 -13.57 -18.76 -7.33
CA ALA A 533 -13.79 -19.84 -8.30
C ALA A 533 -15.26 -19.90 -8.78
N LEU A 534 -16.24 -19.69 -7.90
CA LEU A 534 -17.67 -19.60 -8.30
C LEU A 534 -17.91 -18.43 -9.26
N ALA A 535 -17.30 -17.27 -8.98
CA ALA A 535 -17.39 -16.10 -9.86
C ALA A 535 -16.79 -16.41 -11.25
N ALA A 536 -15.61 -17.06 -11.32
CA ALA A 536 -14.99 -17.49 -12.58
C ALA A 536 -15.86 -18.50 -13.33
N LEU A 537 -16.36 -19.52 -12.63
CA LEU A 537 -17.21 -20.57 -13.23
C LEU A 537 -18.45 -19.97 -13.89
N SER A 538 -19.06 -18.98 -13.29
CA SER A 538 -20.20 -18.28 -13.86
C SER A 538 -19.80 -17.33 -14.99
N LEU A 539 -18.82 -16.45 -14.76
CA LEU A 539 -18.49 -15.37 -15.67
C LEU A 539 -17.70 -15.85 -16.89
N ALA A 540 -16.61 -16.63 -16.68
CA ALA A 540 -15.75 -17.11 -17.74
C ALA A 540 -16.29 -18.35 -18.42
N TYR A 541 -16.80 -19.33 -17.65
CA TYR A 541 -17.15 -20.65 -18.14
C TYR A 541 -18.65 -20.87 -18.30
N LYS A 542 -19.48 -19.85 -18.00
CA LYS A 542 -20.96 -19.89 -18.14
C LYS A 542 -21.61 -21.11 -17.45
N LYS A 543 -20.99 -21.59 -16.36
CA LYS A 543 -21.57 -22.69 -15.58
C LYS A 543 -22.78 -22.19 -14.76
N PRO A 544 -23.82 -23.01 -14.59
CA PRO A 544 -25.03 -22.63 -13.84
C PRO A 544 -24.80 -22.70 -12.33
N VAL A 545 -23.90 -21.85 -11.82
CA VAL A 545 -23.57 -21.74 -10.40
C VAL A 545 -24.00 -20.38 -9.85
N VAL A 546 -24.32 -20.33 -8.55
CA VAL A 546 -24.58 -19.06 -7.87
C VAL A 546 -23.22 -18.41 -7.57
N ALA A 547 -22.92 -17.34 -8.28
CA ALA A 547 -21.60 -16.72 -8.30
C ALA A 547 -21.40 -15.61 -7.27
N SER A 548 -22.51 -14.97 -6.82
CA SER A 548 -22.45 -13.88 -5.84
C SER A 548 -23.61 -13.95 -4.86
N GLY A 549 -23.46 -13.26 -3.74
CA GLY A 549 -24.55 -12.93 -2.84
C GLY A 549 -25.49 -11.87 -3.45
N PRO A 550 -26.46 -11.40 -2.67
CA PRO A 550 -27.35 -10.33 -3.09
C PRO A 550 -26.59 -9.05 -3.42
N LEU A 551 -26.82 -8.50 -4.61
CA LEU A 551 -26.26 -7.22 -5.06
C LEU A 551 -27.37 -6.17 -5.14
N PHE A 552 -27.11 -4.97 -4.65
CA PHE A 552 -28.04 -3.85 -4.73
C PHE A 552 -28.53 -3.64 -6.18
N ALA A 553 -29.81 -3.46 -6.35
CA ALA A 553 -30.41 -3.22 -7.66
C ALA A 553 -31.10 -1.86 -7.73
N SER A 554 -31.91 -1.53 -6.74
CA SER A 554 -32.63 -0.25 -6.66
C SER A 554 -33.21 -0.05 -5.28
N ALA A 555 -33.51 1.20 -4.91
CA ALA A 555 -34.35 1.51 -3.76
C ALA A 555 -35.35 2.63 -4.10
N LEU A 556 -36.44 2.68 -3.35
CA LEU A 556 -37.44 3.74 -3.46
C LEU A 556 -38.09 3.99 -2.10
N VAL A 557 -38.54 5.23 -1.90
CA VAL A 557 -39.31 5.62 -0.71
C VAL A 557 -40.80 5.37 -0.93
N LYS A 558 -41.45 4.72 0.03
CA LYS A 558 -42.90 4.53 0.06
C LYS A 558 -43.39 4.55 1.50
N ASN A 559 -44.33 5.45 1.80
CA ASN A 559 -44.97 5.59 3.12
C ASN A 559 -43.95 5.75 4.26
N GLY A 560 -42.95 6.64 4.10
CA GLY A 560 -41.93 6.88 5.09
C GLY A 560 -40.92 5.75 5.31
N LYS A 561 -40.86 4.76 4.42
CA LYS A 561 -39.94 3.61 4.48
C LYS A 561 -39.13 3.50 3.19
N MET A 562 -37.93 2.95 3.29
CA MET A 562 -37.13 2.62 2.12
C MET A 562 -37.38 1.16 1.71
N ILE A 563 -37.69 0.93 0.44
CA ILE A 563 -37.89 -0.41 -0.13
C ILE A 563 -36.69 -0.71 -1.01
N VAL A 564 -35.84 -1.63 -0.58
CA VAL A 564 -34.60 -2.03 -1.25
C VAL A 564 -34.82 -3.33 -2.03
N LYS A 565 -34.39 -3.34 -3.28
CA LYS A 565 -34.37 -4.52 -4.15
C LYS A 565 -32.95 -4.94 -4.45
N PHE A 566 -32.77 -6.25 -4.54
CA PHE A 566 -31.48 -6.86 -4.87
C PHE A 566 -31.59 -7.74 -6.11
N LYS A 567 -30.46 -7.97 -6.79
CA LYS A 567 -30.24 -9.10 -7.69
C LYS A 567 -29.77 -10.31 -6.87
N GLN A 568 -29.82 -11.52 -7.41
CA GLN A 568 -29.35 -12.76 -6.77
C GLN A 568 -30.06 -13.11 -5.44
N THR A 569 -31.36 -12.87 -5.37
CA THR A 569 -32.17 -12.95 -4.15
C THR A 569 -32.76 -14.33 -3.86
N VAL A 570 -32.45 -15.36 -4.65
CA VAL A 570 -33.04 -16.70 -4.45
C VAL A 570 -32.76 -17.19 -3.03
N GLY A 571 -33.84 -17.38 -2.24
CA GLY A 571 -33.77 -17.81 -0.85
C GLY A 571 -33.06 -16.80 0.08
N LEU A 572 -33.30 -15.51 -0.16
CA LEU A 572 -32.84 -14.42 0.69
C LEU A 572 -33.22 -14.65 2.15
N LYS A 573 -32.26 -14.62 3.05
CA LYS A 573 -32.43 -14.87 4.49
C LYS A 573 -31.30 -14.24 5.29
N THR A 574 -31.38 -14.33 6.60
CA THR A 574 -30.26 -14.01 7.51
C THR A 574 -29.42 -15.27 7.77
N SER A 575 -28.13 -15.13 7.98
CA SER A 575 -27.18 -16.22 8.23
C SER A 575 -27.39 -16.86 9.60
N ASP A 576 -27.87 -16.08 10.58
CA ASP A 576 -28.09 -16.49 11.97
C ASP A 576 -29.57 -16.77 12.31
N GLY A 577 -30.49 -16.65 11.34
CA GLY A 577 -31.93 -16.82 11.55
C GLY A 577 -32.60 -15.71 12.36
N GLY A 578 -31.85 -14.72 12.82
CA GLY A 578 -32.31 -13.57 13.60
C GLY A 578 -32.80 -12.41 12.72
N PRO A 579 -33.10 -11.25 13.31
CA PRO A 579 -33.41 -10.02 12.58
C PRO A 579 -32.28 -9.62 11.61
N ILE A 580 -32.64 -8.94 10.53
CA ILE A 580 -31.65 -8.40 9.60
C ILE A 580 -30.88 -7.29 10.30
N LYS A 581 -29.53 -7.32 10.17
CA LYS A 581 -28.59 -6.37 10.76
C LYS A 581 -27.88 -5.60 9.67
N GLY A 582 -27.38 -4.40 9.99
CA GLY A 582 -26.48 -3.61 9.15
C GLY A 582 -27.14 -2.60 8.24
N PHE A 583 -28.45 -2.36 8.33
CA PHE A 583 -29.12 -1.25 7.66
C PHE A 583 -29.10 0.02 8.49
N ALA A 584 -28.87 1.15 7.82
CA ALA A 584 -29.04 2.48 8.38
C ALA A 584 -29.81 3.39 7.41
N LEU A 585 -30.57 4.34 7.94
CA LEU A 585 -31.32 5.35 7.20
C LEU A 585 -30.93 6.75 7.64
N ALA A 586 -31.06 7.71 6.73
CA ALA A 586 -30.97 9.14 7.04
C ALA A 586 -32.08 9.94 6.35
N ASN A 587 -32.50 11.04 6.95
CA ASN A 587 -33.28 12.12 6.33
C ASN A 587 -32.33 13.02 5.48
N ALA A 588 -32.84 14.17 5.00
CA ALA A 588 -32.06 15.13 4.23
C ALA A 588 -30.89 15.77 5.02
N ASP A 589 -30.89 15.69 6.35
CA ASP A 589 -29.81 16.12 7.26
C ASP A 589 -28.57 15.20 7.21
N ARG A 590 -28.69 14.02 6.57
CA ARG A 590 -27.64 13.01 6.48
C ARG A 590 -27.18 12.43 7.83
N LEU A 591 -27.95 12.61 8.89
CA LEU A 591 -27.72 11.92 10.16
C LEU A 591 -28.26 10.50 10.06
N PHE A 592 -27.35 9.53 10.15
CA PHE A 592 -27.71 8.12 10.03
C PHE A 592 -28.11 7.51 11.35
N HIS A 593 -29.18 6.71 11.31
CA HIS A 593 -29.67 5.90 12.43
C HIS A 593 -29.78 4.45 12.01
N TRP A 594 -29.46 3.52 12.92
CA TRP A 594 -29.67 2.10 12.69
C TRP A 594 -31.14 1.83 12.43
N ALA A 595 -31.44 1.01 11.42
CA ALA A 595 -32.79 0.79 10.95
C ALA A 595 -33.21 -0.67 11.04
N GLU A 596 -34.49 -0.88 11.38
CA GLU A 596 -35.12 -2.20 11.25
C GLU A 596 -35.34 -2.55 9.78
N ALA A 597 -35.11 -3.83 9.45
CA ALA A 597 -35.28 -4.32 8.09
C ALA A 597 -36.06 -5.65 8.07
N LYS A 598 -36.94 -5.84 7.08
CA LYS A 598 -37.77 -7.05 6.92
C LYS A 598 -37.83 -7.48 5.47
N ILE A 599 -37.55 -8.77 5.20
CA ILE A 599 -37.76 -9.37 3.88
C ILE A 599 -39.25 -9.51 3.64
N VAL A 600 -39.71 -9.02 2.50
CA VAL A 600 -41.12 -9.12 2.08
C VAL A 600 -41.30 -10.05 0.88
N LYS A 601 -42.55 -10.40 0.55
CA LYS A 601 -42.88 -11.23 -0.62
C LYS A 601 -42.22 -10.63 -1.89
N GLY A 602 -41.50 -11.47 -2.64
CA GLY A 602 -40.77 -11.04 -3.85
C GLY A 602 -39.29 -10.71 -3.59
N GLY A 603 -38.78 -10.89 -2.35
CA GLY A 603 -37.34 -10.75 -2.05
C GLY A 603 -36.85 -9.29 -1.91
N ALA A 604 -37.77 -8.34 -1.79
CA ALA A 604 -37.39 -6.97 -1.41
C ALA A 604 -37.22 -6.86 0.11
N VAL A 605 -36.46 -5.89 0.55
CA VAL A 605 -36.26 -5.57 1.97
C VAL A 605 -36.87 -4.21 2.26
N VAL A 606 -37.81 -4.17 3.21
CA VAL A 606 -38.39 -2.91 3.72
C VAL A 606 -37.58 -2.46 4.93
N VAL A 607 -37.07 -1.24 4.87
CA VAL A 607 -36.21 -0.65 5.90
C VAL A 607 -36.93 0.55 6.50
N SER A 608 -36.95 0.65 7.83
CA SER A 608 -37.63 1.73 8.56
C SER A 608 -36.90 2.04 9.88
N CYS A 609 -36.99 3.30 10.30
CA CYS A 609 -36.46 3.80 11.56
C CYS A 609 -37.41 4.84 12.13
N ALA A 610 -37.65 4.83 13.44
CA ALA A 610 -38.57 5.77 14.09
C ALA A 610 -38.06 7.22 13.98
N GLU A 611 -36.78 7.42 14.06
CA GLU A 611 -36.08 8.71 13.99
C GLU A 611 -36.01 9.27 12.55
N VAL A 612 -36.27 8.42 11.54
CA VAL A 612 -36.13 8.77 10.12
C VAL A 612 -37.50 8.64 9.42
N THR A 613 -38.29 9.70 9.50
CA THR A 613 -39.68 9.71 8.96
C THR A 613 -39.77 10.04 7.47
N LYS A 614 -38.70 10.67 6.92
CA LYS A 614 -38.58 11.05 5.49
C LYS A 614 -37.23 10.56 4.94
N PRO A 615 -37.02 9.23 4.85
CA PRO A 615 -35.73 8.70 4.46
C PRO A 615 -35.32 9.16 3.04
N VAL A 616 -34.15 9.72 2.89
CA VAL A 616 -33.55 10.06 1.59
C VAL A 616 -32.38 9.17 1.26
N GLU A 617 -31.72 8.58 2.28
CA GLU A 617 -30.58 7.71 2.07
C GLU A 617 -30.72 6.41 2.87
N VAL A 618 -30.23 5.30 2.27
CA VAL A 618 -30.11 3.99 2.90
C VAL A 618 -28.69 3.46 2.70
N ARG A 619 -28.14 2.88 3.77
CA ARG A 619 -26.86 2.17 3.77
C ARG A 619 -27.05 0.76 4.27
N TYR A 620 -26.26 -0.18 3.73
CA TYR A 620 -26.18 -1.56 4.22
C TYR A 620 -24.72 -1.95 4.39
N ALA A 621 -24.38 -2.50 5.56
CA ALA A 621 -23.02 -2.92 5.93
C ALA A 621 -21.98 -1.83 5.67
N TRP A 622 -22.34 -0.58 5.98
CA TRP A 622 -21.52 0.62 5.76
C TRP A 622 -20.72 0.96 7.02
N ALA A 623 -19.61 0.28 7.20
CA ALA A 623 -18.65 0.51 8.28
C ALA A 623 -17.32 -0.18 7.94
N ASP A 624 -16.26 0.06 8.69
CA ASP A 624 -14.99 -0.66 8.56
C ASP A 624 -15.23 -2.16 8.86
N ASN A 625 -15.87 -2.46 9.99
CA ASN A 625 -16.24 -3.80 10.43
C ASN A 625 -17.76 -3.87 10.74
N PRO A 626 -18.63 -3.96 9.71
CA PRO A 626 -20.05 -3.93 9.91
C PRO A 626 -20.59 -5.24 10.49
N VAL A 627 -21.53 -5.14 11.43
CA VAL A 627 -22.37 -6.27 11.85
C VAL A 627 -23.48 -6.45 10.83
N CYS A 628 -23.37 -7.44 9.97
CA CYS A 628 -24.33 -7.72 8.90
C CYS A 628 -24.57 -9.23 8.73
N ASN A 629 -25.76 -9.63 8.28
CA ASN A 629 -26.14 -11.05 8.23
C ASN A 629 -27.02 -11.44 7.03
N LEU A 630 -27.20 -10.57 6.03
CA LEU A 630 -28.06 -10.87 4.89
C LEU A 630 -27.32 -11.76 3.88
N ILE A 631 -27.88 -12.92 3.55
CA ILE A 631 -27.32 -13.91 2.63
C ILE A 631 -28.39 -14.44 1.66
N ASN A 632 -27.96 -15.05 0.56
CA ASN A 632 -28.85 -15.83 -0.30
C ASN A 632 -28.88 -17.33 0.11
N LYS A 633 -29.63 -18.17 -0.66
CA LYS A 633 -29.73 -19.63 -0.40
C LYS A 633 -28.36 -20.33 -0.45
N ALA A 634 -27.41 -19.83 -1.25
CA ALA A 634 -26.09 -20.41 -1.38
C ALA A 634 -25.16 -20.04 -0.20
N GLY A 635 -25.63 -19.23 0.76
CA GLY A 635 -24.84 -18.77 1.90
C GLY A 635 -23.89 -17.62 1.55
N LEU A 636 -24.01 -17.01 0.37
CA LEU A 636 -23.16 -15.89 -0.03
C LEU A 636 -23.73 -14.57 0.50
N PRO A 637 -22.88 -13.71 1.11
CA PRO A 637 -23.30 -12.47 1.76
C PRO A 637 -23.70 -11.38 0.76
N ALA A 638 -24.63 -10.53 1.18
CA ALA A 638 -24.97 -9.33 0.43
C ALA A 638 -23.78 -8.34 0.45
N SER A 639 -23.49 -7.76 -0.72
CA SER A 639 -22.46 -6.73 -0.84
C SER A 639 -22.92 -5.45 -0.11
N PRO A 640 -22.00 -4.76 0.61
CA PRO A 640 -22.25 -3.42 1.12
C PRO A 640 -22.66 -2.45 0.00
N PHE A 641 -23.49 -1.49 0.34
CA PHE A 641 -23.93 -0.43 -0.59
C PHE A 641 -24.46 0.78 0.15
N ARG A 642 -24.51 1.92 -0.54
CA ARG A 642 -25.37 3.08 -0.20
C ARG A 642 -26.25 3.45 -1.39
N PHE A 643 -27.36 4.10 -1.11
CA PHE A 643 -28.25 4.66 -2.13
C PHE A 643 -28.95 5.89 -1.58
N SER A 644 -29.01 6.95 -2.38
CA SER A 644 -29.73 8.19 -2.08
C SER A 644 -30.77 8.48 -3.15
N THR A 645 -31.97 8.94 -2.74
CA THR A 645 -33.01 9.42 -3.65
C THR A 645 -32.78 10.85 -4.11
N GLU A 646 -31.95 11.59 -3.39
CA GLU A 646 -31.50 12.91 -3.76
C GLU A 646 -30.07 12.78 -4.30
N PRO A 647 -29.68 13.59 -5.30
CA PRO A 647 -28.28 13.63 -5.65
C PRO A 647 -27.51 13.80 -4.35
N VAL A 648 -26.68 12.80 -4.02
CA VAL A 648 -25.61 13.04 -3.08
C VAL A 648 -24.87 14.19 -3.75
N LYS A 649 -25.09 15.41 -3.27
CA LYS A 649 -24.02 16.39 -3.34
C LYS A 649 -22.94 15.83 -2.41
N GLU A 650 -22.26 14.77 -2.84
CA GLU A 650 -20.83 14.76 -2.63
C GLU A 650 -20.51 16.18 -3.01
N ALA A 651 -19.92 16.93 -2.12
CA ALA A 651 -19.27 18.12 -2.61
C ALA A 651 -18.52 17.60 -3.83
N MET A 652 -19.17 17.71 -5.00
CA MET A 652 -18.46 17.56 -6.24
C MET A 652 -17.38 18.57 -5.97
N ILE A 653 -16.19 18.04 -5.74
CA ILE A 653 -15.02 18.83 -5.89
C ILE A 653 -15.13 19.25 -7.35
N GLN A 654 -15.94 20.29 -7.59
CA GLN A 654 -15.85 21.09 -8.79
C GLN A 654 -14.37 21.39 -8.80
N PRO A 655 -13.63 21.10 -9.86
CA PRO A 655 -12.32 21.69 -10.00
C PRO A 655 -12.57 23.13 -9.68
N VAL A 656 -12.08 23.60 -8.51
CA VAL A 656 -12.15 25.02 -8.15
C VAL A 656 -11.46 25.67 -9.33
N GLU A 657 -12.25 26.39 -10.17
CA GLU A 657 -11.67 27.16 -11.25
C GLU A 657 -10.53 27.93 -10.62
N LYS A 658 -9.31 27.66 -11.04
CA LYS A 658 -8.12 28.34 -10.56
C LYS A 658 -8.46 29.82 -10.46
N GLY A 659 -8.59 30.35 -9.23
CA GLY A 659 -8.72 31.78 -8.98
C GLY A 659 -10.04 32.32 -8.40
N LYS A 660 -11.01 31.50 -7.97
CA LYS A 660 -12.17 31.98 -7.21
C LYS A 660 -12.16 31.47 -5.78
N ALA A 661 -11.27 32.00 -4.95
CA ALA A 661 -11.47 32.02 -3.50
C ALA A 661 -12.78 32.79 -3.20
N MET A 662 -13.65 32.22 -2.35
CA MET A 662 -14.84 32.96 -1.88
C MET A 662 -14.38 34.15 -1.06
N THR A 663 -14.33 35.33 -1.66
CA THR A 663 -14.00 36.56 -0.97
C THR A 663 -15.25 37.08 -0.29
N ALA A 664 -15.23 37.15 1.06
CA ALA A 664 -16.20 37.94 1.80
C ALA A 664 -16.08 39.44 1.41
N PRO A 665 -17.17 40.23 1.52
CA PRO A 665 -17.11 41.66 1.23
C PRO A 665 -15.98 42.36 2.01
N GLY A 666 -15.11 43.12 1.34
CA GLY A 666 -14.01 43.86 1.96
C GLY A 666 -12.64 43.22 1.93
N GLY A 667 -12.39 42.21 1.02
CA GLY A 667 -11.05 41.64 0.87
C GLY A 667 -10.64 40.65 1.97
N LYS A 668 -11.63 39.97 2.56
CA LYS A 668 -11.44 38.93 3.56
C LYS A 668 -11.77 37.57 3.01
N LEU A 669 -11.01 36.53 3.38
CA LEU A 669 -11.32 35.14 3.10
C LEU A 669 -11.67 34.43 4.41
N LEU A 670 -12.90 33.91 4.52
CA LEU A 670 -13.34 33.15 5.67
C LEU A 670 -12.78 31.74 5.58
N VAL A 671 -11.98 31.35 6.55
CA VAL A 671 -11.45 29.96 6.67
C VAL A 671 -12.51 29.05 7.27
N ASP A 672 -13.15 29.49 8.35
CA ASP A 672 -14.31 28.84 8.97
C ASP A 672 -15.00 29.74 9.98
N ASP A 673 -16.34 29.65 10.07
CA ASP A 673 -17.17 30.26 11.09
C ASP A 673 -17.83 29.22 12.01
N PHE A 674 -17.57 27.95 11.80
CA PHE A 674 -18.07 26.77 12.50
C PHE A 674 -19.59 26.67 12.63
N GLU A 675 -20.35 27.55 11.94
CA GLU A 675 -21.83 27.54 11.93
C GLU A 675 -22.41 26.30 11.24
N SER A 676 -21.61 25.66 10.34
CA SER A 676 -22.01 24.45 9.65
C SER A 676 -22.16 23.23 10.57
N GLY A 677 -21.55 23.25 11.77
CA GLY A 677 -21.47 22.12 12.68
C GLY A 677 -20.70 20.93 12.11
N LYS A 678 -19.89 21.16 11.06
CA LYS A 678 -19.06 20.13 10.40
C LYS A 678 -17.60 20.32 10.77
N THR A 679 -16.85 19.23 10.70
CA THR A 679 -15.39 19.23 10.88
C THR A 679 -14.63 19.66 9.62
N GLN A 680 -15.31 20.05 8.55
CA GLN A 680 -14.70 20.51 7.30
C GLN A 680 -14.71 22.03 7.24
N SER A 681 -13.53 22.64 7.05
CA SER A 681 -13.38 24.08 6.88
C SER A 681 -13.98 24.56 5.55
N LEU A 682 -14.23 25.84 5.42
CA LEU A 682 -14.69 26.48 4.18
C LEU A 682 -13.59 26.50 3.10
N LEU A 683 -12.34 26.21 3.45
CA LEU A 683 -11.25 25.93 2.51
C LEU A 683 -11.34 24.53 1.87
N GLY A 684 -12.24 23.67 2.38
CA GLY A 684 -12.52 22.35 1.89
C GLY A 684 -11.72 21.22 2.54
N GLY A 685 -10.69 21.50 3.31
CA GLY A 685 -9.97 20.52 4.12
C GLY A 685 -10.62 20.31 5.49
N PRO A 686 -10.40 19.15 6.14
CA PRO A 686 -10.96 18.88 7.46
C PRO A 686 -10.21 19.65 8.56
N TRP A 687 -10.92 19.95 9.65
CA TRP A 687 -10.27 20.22 10.93
C TRP A 687 -9.86 18.92 11.58
N MET A 688 -8.61 18.79 11.95
CA MET A 688 -8.04 17.57 12.52
C MET A 688 -7.24 17.87 13.79
N ILE A 689 -7.22 16.90 14.68
CA ILE A 689 -6.40 16.95 15.90
C ILE A 689 -5.15 16.11 15.68
N GLN A 690 -4.02 16.66 16.08
CA GLN A 690 -2.76 15.96 16.17
C GLN A 690 -2.15 16.10 17.56
N MET A 691 -1.61 15.03 18.09
CA MET A 691 -0.88 15.03 19.37
C MET A 691 0.23 13.97 19.33
N ASP A 692 1.17 14.07 20.26
CA ASP A 692 2.11 12.98 20.48
C ASP A 692 1.35 11.68 20.86
N ASN A 693 1.96 10.54 20.63
CA ASN A 693 1.31 9.23 20.82
C ASN A 693 1.05 8.86 22.29
N GLY A 694 0.94 9.85 23.20
CA GLY A 694 0.67 9.66 24.61
C GLY A 694 1.86 9.16 25.44
N GLY A 695 3.00 8.86 24.80
CA GLY A 695 4.22 8.40 25.50
C GLY A 695 4.88 9.47 26.38
N LEU A 696 4.52 10.73 26.17
CA LEU A 696 5.01 11.88 26.93
C LEU A 696 3.96 12.43 27.92
N GLY A 697 2.82 11.74 28.04
CA GLY A 697 1.74 12.16 28.94
C GLY A 697 0.78 13.19 28.34
N THR A 698 0.93 13.61 27.09
CA THR A 698 0.00 14.53 26.42
C THR A 698 -1.32 13.81 26.16
N LEU A 699 -2.43 14.48 26.52
CA LEU A 699 -3.77 13.94 26.34
C LEU A 699 -4.74 15.06 25.92
N ILE A 700 -5.37 14.94 24.77
CA ILE A 700 -6.54 15.74 24.39
C ILE A 700 -7.79 14.98 24.81
N LYS A 701 -8.54 15.54 25.75
CA LYS A 701 -9.70 14.87 26.38
C LYS A 701 -10.93 14.82 25.47
N ASN A 702 -11.02 15.71 24.48
CA ASN A 702 -12.15 15.80 23.55
C ASN A 702 -11.76 15.60 22.08
N LYS A 703 -10.76 14.78 21.81
CA LYS A 703 -10.25 14.53 20.45
C LYS A 703 -11.30 14.04 19.45
N ASP A 704 -12.35 13.37 19.91
CA ASP A 704 -13.42 12.81 19.06
C ASP A 704 -14.63 13.77 18.94
N GLN A 705 -14.69 14.87 19.73
CA GLN A 705 -15.79 15.84 19.76
C GLN A 705 -15.28 17.26 20.04
N PHE A 706 -14.48 17.80 19.15
CA PHE A 706 -13.89 19.13 19.32
C PHE A 706 -14.78 20.28 18.81
N LEU A 707 -15.91 20.02 18.15
CA LEU A 707 -16.91 21.04 17.84
C LEU A 707 -17.70 21.38 19.09
N ALA A 708 -17.68 22.62 19.47
CA ALA A 708 -18.44 23.19 20.63
C ALA A 708 -19.69 23.91 20.14
N LYS A 709 -20.72 23.97 21.02
CA LYS A 709 -22.02 24.63 20.74
C LYS A 709 -22.09 26.07 21.26
N ASP A 710 -20.97 26.65 21.62
CA ASP A 710 -20.83 28.06 22.00
C ASP A 710 -19.76 28.71 21.14
N GLY A 711 -20.06 29.85 20.57
CA GLY A 711 -19.16 30.63 19.76
C GLY A 711 -19.12 32.11 20.20
N ALA A 712 -18.29 32.92 19.55
CA ALA A 712 -18.12 34.32 19.77
C ALA A 712 -19.31 35.12 19.21
N ASN A 713 -19.66 36.27 19.77
CA ASN A 713 -20.63 37.21 19.23
C ASN A 713 -22.02 36.65 18.88
N GLY A 714 -22.47 35.58 19.54
CA GLY A 714 -23.72 34.90 19.21
C GLY A 714 -23.64 33.85 18.14
N SER A 715 -22.46 33.50 17.68
CA SER A 715 -22.17 32.32 16.91
C SER A 715 -22.61 31.07 17.65
N LYS A 716 -23.11 30.07 16.92
CA LYS A 716 -23.62 28.82 17.48
C LYS A 716 -22.59 27.70 17.51
N GLY A 717 -21.43 27.91 16.91
CA GLY A 717 -20.37 26.93 16.77
C GLY A 717 -18.99 27.50 17.03
N SER A 718 -18.08 26.67 17.49
CA SER A 718 -16.64 26.92 17.60
C SER A 718 -15.91 25.58 17.64
N ILE A 719 -14.59 25.58 17.45
CA ILE A 719 -13.76 24.43 17.82
C ILE A 719 -13.19 24.66 19.22
N ARG A 720 -13.05 23.56 19.98
CA ARG A 720 -12.43 23.57 21.31
C ARG A 720 -11.56 22.34 21.47
N ILE A 721 -10.34 22.53 21.91
CA ILE A 721 -9.47 21.45 22.38
C ILE A 721 -9.06 21.73 23.83
N TYR A 722 -9.13 20.71 24.68
CA TYR A 722 -8.68 20.80 26.06
C TYR A 722 -8.08 19.48 26.51
N GLY A 723 -7.12 19.56 27.40
CA GLY A 723 -6.41 18.36 27.82
C GLY A 723 -5.24 18.68 28.73
N HIS A 724 -4.23 17.83 28.66
CA HIS A 724 -3.01 17.93 29.43
C HIS A 724 -1.82 17.85 28.48
N MET A 725 -0.87 18.78 28.60
CA MET A 725 0.43 18.71 27.94
C MET A 725 1.38 17.89 28.80
N GLY A 726 2.05 16.93 28.21
CA GLY A 726 3.05 16.13 28.89
C GLY A 726 4.31 16.90 29.25
N LYS A 727 5.26 16.22 29.89
CA LYS A 727 6.54 16.83 30.33
C LYS A 727 7.41 17.20 29.15
N LEU A 728 8.01 18.40 29.19
CA LEU A 728 8.96 18.88 28.18
C LEU A 728 10.27 18.10 28.26
N VAL A 729 10.28 16.94 27.61
CA VAL A 729 11.45 16.09 27.36
C VAL A 729 11.48 15.72 25.87
N ALA A 730 12.66 15.56 25.31
CA ALA A 730 12.77 15.15 23.90
C ALA A 730 12.38 13.67 23.72
N PRO A 731 11.56 13.28 22.69
CA PRO A 731 10.91 14.19 21.73
C PRO A 731 9.82 15.03 22.41
N TRP A 732 9.66 16.27 21.95
CA TRP A 732 8.80 17.27 22.62
C TRP A 732 7.32 16.86 22.60
N PRO A 733 6.56 17.03 23.72
CA PRO A 733 5.12 16.85 23.73
C PRO A 733 4.46 17.89 22.84
N PHE A 734 3.43 17.50 22.11
CA PHE A 734 2.64 18.41 21.31
C PHE A 734 1.17 18.02 21.30
N ALA A 735 0.31 19.03 21.19
CA ALA A 735 -1.10 18.92 20.91
C ALA A 735 -1.48 20.05 19.97
N SER A 736 -2.29 19.77 18.96
CA SER A 736 -2.72 20.80 18.02
C SER A 736 -4.06 20.48 17.39
N ILE A 737 -4.74 21.52 16.88
CA ILE A 737 -5.82 21.39 15.92
C ILE A 737 -5.45 22.18 14.68
N TYR A 738 -5.67 21.61 13.50
CA TYR A 738 -5.27 22.22 12.25
C TYR A 738 -6.29 21.98 11.13
N THR A 739 -6.21 22.82 10.10
CA THR A 739 -6.94 22.64 8.85
C THR A 739 -6.04 22.92 7.66
N SER A 740 -6.39 22.30 6.52
CA SER A 740 -5.73 22.46 5.23
C SER A 740 -6.74 22.90 4.16
N GLN A 741 -6.29 23.13 2.95
CA GLN A 741 -7.18 23.24 1.81
C GLN A 741 -7.63 21.83 1.35
N ALA A 742 -8.72 21.76 0.59
CA ALA A 742 -9.17 20.51 -0.02
C ALA A 742 -8.03 19.82 -0.78
N GLN A 743 -7.92 18.49 -0.64
CA GLN A 743 -6.88 17.65 -1.26
C GLN A 743 -5.45 17.94 -0.78
N GLU A 744 -5.29 18.62 0.36
CA GLU A 744 -3.99 19.03 0.92
C GLU A 744 -3.13 19.89 -0.05
N GLU A 745 -3.77 20.54 -1.04
CA GLU A 745 -3.08 21.47 -1.94
C GLU A 745 -2.56 22.68 -1.15
N PRO A 746 -1.35 23.19 -1.44
CA PRO A 746 -0.83 24.35 -0.74
C PRO A 746 -1.67 25.60 -1.00
N MET A 747 -1.97 26.37 0.05
CA MET A 747 -2.66 27.65 -0.01
C MET A 747 -1.68 28.76 -0.38
N ASP A 748 -2.11 29.68 -1.26
CA ASP A 748 -1.39 30.93 -1.50
C ASP A 748 -1.96 32.05 -0.60
N LEU A 749 -1.20 32.40 0.43
CA LEU A 749 -1.53 33.47 1.35
C LEU A 749 -0.77 34.78 1.06
N SER A 750 -0.06 34.90 -0.07
CA SER A 750 0.80 36.05 -0.38
C SER A 750 0.04 37.37 -0.51
N ASP A 751 -1.23 37.34 -0.88
CA ASP A 751 -2.13 38.49 -0.97
C ASP A 751 -2.70 38.96 0.39
N PHE A 752 -2.54 38.18 1.44
CA PHE A 752 -3.09 38.44 2.77
C PHE A 752 -2.05 39.08 3.67
N LYS A 753 -2.53 39.89 4.64
CA LYS A 753 -1.71 40.61 5.62
C LYS A 753 -1.81 40.05 7.02
N ALA A 754 -2.95 39.45 7.36
CA ALA A 754 -3.18 38.94 8.72
C ALA A 754 -4.14 37.76 8.76
N ILE A 755 -4.07 37.00 9.88
CA ILE A 755 -5.09 36.05 10.31
C ILE A 755 -5.83 36.69 11.46
N GLU A 756 -7.16 36.78 11.38
CA GLU A 756 -8.06 37.22 12.48
C GLU A 756 -8.92 36.04 12.92
N PHE A 757 -9.13 35.89 14.21
CA PHE A 757 -10.02 34.90 14.78
C PHE A 757 -10.51 35.31 16.16
N TRP A 758 -11.59 34.71 16.64
CA TRP A 758 -11.97 34.82 18.04
C TRP A 758 -11.37 33.64 18.83
N THR A 759 -10.94 33.92 20.07
CA THR A 759 -10.42 32.89 20.97
C THR A 759 -10.91 33.08 22.39
N LYS A 760 -11.06 31.97 23.09
CA LYS A 760 -11.38 31.85 24.50
C LYS A 760 -10.63 30.66 25.07
N GLY A 761 -10.14 30.74 26.28
CA GLY A 761 -9.40 29.66 26.89
C GLY A 761 -9.07 29.86 28.37
N ASP A 762 -7.96 29.32 28.79
CA ASP A 762 -7.50 29.30 30.18
C ASP A 762 -6.64 30.50 30.61
N GLY A 763 -6.37 31.41 29.69
CA GLY A 763 -5.51 32.59 29.92
C GLY A 763 -4.04 32.35 29.59
N LYS A 764 -3.68 31.18 29.08
CA LYS A 764 -2.32 30.78 28.72
C LYS A 764 -1.94 31.19 27.30
N SER A 765 -0.66 30.93 26.97
CA SER A 765 -0.09 31.18 25.64
C SER A 765 -0.32 30.02 24.70
N TYR A 766 -0.69 30.37 23.50
CA TYR A 766 -0.89 29.48 22.36
C TYR A 766 -0.18 30.06 21.14
N GLU A 767 -0.04 29.30 20.09
CA GLU A 767 0.54 29.78 18.83
C GLU A 767 -0.28 29.36 17.63
N VAL A 768 -0.29 30.21 16.60
CA VAL A 768 -0.65 29.85 15.25
C VAL A 768 0.62 29.47 14.53
N GLN A 769 0.64 28.30 13.91
CA GLN A 769 1.74 27.85 13.05
C GLN A 769 1.25 27.77 11.60
N LEU A 770 2.13 28.17 10.67
CA LEU A 770 1.94 28.02 9.23
C LEU A 770 2.91 26.97 8.72
N PHE A 771 2.36 25.84 8.27
CA PHE A 771 3.15 24.76 7.73
C PHE A 771 3.46 25.04 6.26
N LEU A 772 4.72 25.38 5.95
CA LEU A 772 5.20 25.52 4.58
C LEU A 772 5.69 24.16 4.06
N THR A 773 5.38 23.85 2.81
CA THR A 773 5.78 22.57 2.18
C THR A 773 7.29 22.35 2.14
N GLN A 774 8.11 23.42 2.20
CA GLN A 774 9.56 23.34 2.19
C GLN A 774 10.18 23.06 3.58
N ILE A 775 9.38 23.14 4.67
CA ILE A 775 9.88 22.88 6.03
C ILE A 775 9.61 21.43 6.40
N THR A 776 10.66 20.63 6.53
CA THR A 776 10.59 19.19 6.80
C THR A 776 10.99 18.81 8.24
N ASP A 777 11.43 19.77 9.04
CA ASP A 777 11.97 19.58 10.39
C ASP A 777 11.09 20.18 11.50
N TYR A 778 9.81 20.47 11.19
CA TYR A 778 8.82 21.06 12.10
C TYR A 778 9.12 22.48 12.59
N ALA A 779 10.17 23.15 12.09
CA ALA A 779 10.51 24.54 12.40
C ALA A 779 9.55 25.52 11.67
N HIS A 780 8.23 25.30 11.78
CA HIS A 780 7.22 26.07 11.06
C HIS A 780 7.22 27.56 11.47
N TYR A 781 6.76 28.41 10.54
CA TYR A 781 6.49 29.82 10.86
C TYR A 781 5.39 29.90 11.90
N ARG A 782 5.64 30.64 13.00
CA ARG A 782 4.74 30.73 14.16
C ARG A 782 4.62 32.12 14.72
N LEU A 783 3.46 32.40 15.34
CA LEU A 783 3.23 33.62 16.10
C LEU A 783 2.31 33.33 17.30
N SER A 784 2.74 33.77 18.48
CA SER A 784 2.05 33.49 19.73
C SER A 784 0.89 34.43 19.97
N PHE A 785 -0.12 33.94 20.70
CA PHE A 785 -1.24 34.71 21.24
C PHE A 785 -1.66 34.18 22.62
N THR A 786 -2.43 34.96 23.35
CA THR A 786 -3.03 34.51 24.61
C THR A 786 -4.51 34.19 24.38
N ALA A 787 -5.01 33.08 24.93
CA ALA A 787 -6.44 32.72 24.91
C ALA A 787 -7.12 33.15 26.23
N PRO A 788 -7.74 34.33 26.31
CA PRO A 788 -8.37 34.86 27.54
C PRO A 788 -9.59 34.02 27.96
N LYS A 789 -10.03 34.16 29.22
CA LYS A 789 -11.22 33.47 29.74
C LYS A 789 -12.55 33.89 29.09
N ALA A 790 -12.57 35.02 28.42
CA ALA A 790 -13.71 35.51 27.64
C ALA A 790 -13.37 35.57 26.16
N TRP A 791 -14.35 35.39 25.31
CA TRP A 791 -14.20 35.53 23.88
C TRP A 791 -13.56 36.88 23.50
N THR A 792 -12.40 36.82 22.86
CA THR A 792 -11.59 37.97 22.48
C THR A 792 -11.14 37.80 21.04
N LYS A 793 -11.24 38.89 20.26
CA LYS A 793 -10.75 38.90 18.89
C LYS A 793 -9.23 39.06 18.85
N VAL A 794 -8.56 38.19 18.17
CA VAL A 794 -7.10 38.20 17.94
C VAL A 794 -6.84 38.55 16.48
N ARG A 795 -5.83 39.37 16.22
CA ARG A 795 -5.26 39.61 14.89
C ARG A 795 -3.77 39.36 14.93
N LEU A 796 -3.30 38.53 14.04
CA LEU A 796 -1.90 38.17 13.87
C LEU A 796 -1.46 38.58 12.45
N ASP A 797 -0.55 39.56 12.36
CA ASP A 797 -0.03 40.00 11.06
C ASP A 797 0.96 38.99 10.50
N LEU A 798 0.80 38.58 9.25
CA LEU A 798 1.63 37.54 8.62
C LEU A 798 3.12 37.94 8.58
N SER A 799 3.44 39.21 8.47
CA SER A 799 4.81 39.73 8.51
C SER A 799 5.52 39.52 9.88
N ALA A 800 4.76 39.24 10.94
CA ALA A 800 5.30 38.99 12.28
C ALA A 800 5.60 37.48 12.52
N PHE A 801 5.14 36.62 11.66
CA PHE A 801 5.44 35.18 11.79
C PHE A 801 6.91 34.93 11.53
N HIS A 802 7.53 34.13 12.39
CA HIS A 802 8.94 33.79 12.34
C HIS A 802 9.17 32.31 12.60
N GLN A 803 10.27 31.78 12.09
CA GLN A 803 10.71 30.43 12.44
C GLN A 803 11.39 30.43 13.82
N PRO A 804 11.28 29.34 14.60
CA PRO A 804 12.02 29.20 15.85
C PRO A 804 13.55 29.23 15.60
N ASP A 805 14.33 29.45 16.66
CA ASP A 805 15.80 29.56 16.54
C ASP A 805 16.49 28.23 16.18
N TRP A 806 15.77 27.12 16.30
CA TRP A 806 16.22 25.79 15.89
C TRP A 806 15.64 25.40 14.53
N GLY A 807 16.26 24.42 13.87
CA GLY A 807 15.83 23.93 12.56
C GLY A 807 16.39 24.70 11.37
N GLY A 808 16.14 24.18 10.17
CA GLY A 808 16.56 24.78 8.92
C GLY A 808 15.84 26.08 8.63
N LYS A 809 16.55 27.17 8.31
CA LYS A 809 15.95 28.45 7.95
C LYS A 809 15.49 28.46 6.49
N VAL A 810 14.21 28.60 6.29
CA VAL A 810 13.56 28.69 4.98
C VAL A 810 12.98 30.11 4.83
N PRO A 811 13.25 30.84 3.74
CA PRO A 811 12.62 32.15 3.53
C PRO A 811 11.09 32.04 3.53
N PRO A 812 10.36 33.05 4.04
CA PRO A 812 8.91 33.01 4.08
C PRO A 812 8.35 32.98 2.65
N ASN A 813 7.76 31.85 2.30
CA ASN A 813 7.04 31.68 1.05
C ASN A 813 5.57 31.39 1.33
N PHE A 814 4.79 32.43 1.57
CA PHE A 814 3.36 32.30 1.86
C PHE A 814 2.50 31.87 0.65
N GLN A 815 3.10 31.54 -0.49
CA GLN A 815 2.43 30.89 -1.63
C GLN A 815 2.29 29.36 -1.49
N SER A 816 2.82 28.80 -0.42
CA SER A 816 2.99 27.33 -0.29
C SER A 816 2.67 26.84 1.14
N ILE A 817 1.58 27.36 1.72
CA ILE A 817 1.10 26.98 3.05
C ILE A 817 0.25 25.71 2.95
N LYS A 818 0.68 24.65 3.59
CA LYS A 818 -0.05 23.37 3.63
C LYS A 818 -1.14 23.38 4.69
N GLU A 819 -0.82 23.89 5.90
CA GLU A 819 -1.72 23.83 7.05
C GLU A 819 -1.68 25.11 7.85
N ILE A 820 -2.82 25.46 8.46
CA ILE A 820 -2.94 26.47 9.55
C ILE A 820 -3.19 25.68 10.83
N ILE A 821 -2.30 25.81 11.79
CA ILE A 821 -2.24 25.00 13.02
C ILE A 821 -2.44 25.93 14.23
N PHE A 822 -3.26 25.51 15.19
CA PHE A 822 -3.40 26.14 16.51
C PHE A 822 -2.89 25.17 17.58
N ALA A 823 -1.95 25.60 18.40
CA ALA A 823 -1.28 24.73 19.37
C ALA A 823 -0.99 25.43 20.71
N PRO A 824 -1.00 24.71 21.85
CA PRO A 824 -0.43 25.17 23.10
C PRO A 824 1.06 25.52 22.95
N GLN A 825 1.49 26.61 23.61
CA GLN A 825 2.89 27.05 23.51
C GLN A 825 3.58 27.01 24.90
N GLY A 826 4.74 26.36 24.94
CA GLY A 826 5.63 26.39 26.11
C GLY A 826 5.10 25.71 27.35
N MET A 827 4.02 24.92 27.24
CA MET A 827 3.41 24.25 28.39
C MET A 827 4.20 22.99 28.76
N ASN A 828 4.35 22.77 30.07
CA ASN A 828 5.11 21.65 30.59
C ASN A 828 4.39 21.02 31.78
N ASP A 829 3.87 19.82 31.61
CA ASP A 829 3.09 19.09 32.63
C ASP A 829 1.89 19.90 33.16
N GLU A 830 1.12 20.47 32.20
CA GLU A 830 0.03 21.43 32.52
C GLU A 830 -1.20 21.15 31.68
N ASP A 831 -2.37 21.45 32.26
CA ASP A 831 -3.65 21.46 31.53
C ASP A 831 -3.72 22.65 30.56
N PHE A 832 -4.41 22.45 29.44
CA PHE A 832 -4.73 23.49 28.46
C PHE A 832 -6.21 23.45 28.07
N ASP A 833 -6.74 24.61 27.63
CA ASP A 833 -8.10 24.77 27.13
C ASP A 833 -8.13 25.94 26.13
N LEU A 834 -8.42 25.62 24.88
CA LEU A 834 -8.44 26.57 23.76
C LEU A 834 -9.72 26.38 22.94
N SER A 835 -10.44 27.46 22.76
CA SER A 835 -11.56 27.57 21.82
C SER A 835 -11.24 28.60 20.73
N ILE A 836 -11.59 28.32 19.50
CA ILE A 836 -11.37 29.16 18.31
C ILE A 836 -12.68 29.30 17.53
N ASP A 837 -12.95 30.50 17.04
CA ASP A 837 -14.10 30.78 16.19
C ASP A 837 -13.79 31.86 15.14
N ASP A 838 -14.59 31.95 14.06
CA ASP A 838 -14.49 32.97 13.00
C ASP A 838 -13.05 33.16 12.48
N VAL A 839 -12.42 32.11 11.93
CA VAL A 839 -11.07 32.21 11.40
C VAL A 839 -11.08 32.86 10.02
N ILE A 840 -10.43 34.03 9.88
CA ILE A 840 -10.48 34.87 8.68
C ILE A 840 -9.07 35.30 8.25
N LEU A 841 -8.79 35.19 6.97
CA LEU A 841 -7.61 35.78 6.34
C LEU A 841 -7.98 37.17 5.81
N VAL A 842 -7.14 38.18 6.08
CA VAL A 842 -7.38 39.58 5.80
C VAL A 842 -6.34 40.14 4.83
N LYS A 843 -6.78 40.72 3.69
CA LYS A 843 -5.92 41.35 2.68
C LYS A 843 -5.33 42.70 3.10
#